data_1b542b647875f32e992e9f64965c0c70
#
_entry.id   1b542b647875f32e992e9f64965c0c70
#
_cell.length_a   1.000
_cell.length_b   1.000
_cell.length_c   1.000
_cell.angle_alpha   90.00
_cell.angle_beta   90.00
_cell.angle_gamma   90.00
#
_symmetry.space_group_name_H-M   'P 1'
#
loop_
_entity.id
_entity.type
_entity.pdbx_description
1 polymer ?
#
loop_
_entity_poly.entity_id
_entity_poly.type
_entity_poly.pdbx_seq_one_letter_code
_entity_poly.pdbx_strand_id
1 'polypeptide(L)'
;MRDSHPSWACLSYSLLTFSLLCVTAENQCKIRNQVADCSHLKLKQIPSDLPINITALDISHNQLNKLPPANLTKYSQLIYLDAGSNSLSKLQPELCPTLPLLKVLKLQHNQLHELTDNVFASCSSLTELNLGYNIIEIKSNPFKNLKNLNILDVSHNRLLSTKLGSQQQLESLRELVLSGNKITELKKEELDFLSNTSLNRLDLSSNPLKEFHTGCLHAIGNLYGLVLNNVELGENHTEKLCLELSGTRIQNLSLSQVQLSFIYKSTFHGLQTTNITALNLSKNYLNMIDNDSFTWLSNLENLNLEDNRIYHLSSHSLYGLSSVKYLNLRRSHVRKIDDFSFRWLSHLEYLLIDSNNFQEITPNMFTGLDNLKYLSLCNWTNGLQIITNKTFSSLANSTLRFLNLTKSRITKIESGAFSWLGHLKILDLGLNEINQMLTGHEFKGLQNIEDIYLSYNKQLTLTSESFAFVPSLRKLMLRKVACSNLDLSPSPFHPLRNLTILDISNNNLANVKDDLFDGLHKLEILDLQHNNLARLWKHANPGGPVLFLKDLLNLHILNLKSNGLDEIPVQVFKGLFQLRSLDLGSNNLNLLPASLFDDQISLNSLILQKNLITSVEEKVFGTAFKNLKELEMDSNPFDCTCESISWFVSWLNVTQTNIPGLDTHYLCNTPPKYHSNLVMNFDISPCKDSAPFKLLYIISTTVIMLLIFIVILIHFEGWRIAFYWNVSVNRVLGFTEIDRQQEKFDYDAYVIHARRDRNWVSKNFIPLEENDQSQIRFCLEERDFEAGISEFEATINSIKRSRKIIFVVTEHLLKDPWCSRCTMLSSKLLNYKLNHALCLRRGMFKSRCILDWPAQKERVSAFHQQLKMALKSSSNMH
;
A
#
# COMPACT_ATOMS: atom_id res chain seq x y z
N MET A 1 26.43 62.70 -26.97
CA MET A 1 27.84 63.03 -27.00
C MET A 1 28.60 61.90 -26.37
N ARG A 2 29.16 61.08 -27.24
CA ARG A 2 30.61 60.72 -27.38
C ARG A 2 31.18 60.15 -26.09
N ASP A 3 31.71 59.03 -26.04
CA ASP A 3 32.52 57.99 -26.69
C ASP A 3 33.29 57.29 -25.58
N SER A 4 33.38 56.02 -25.51
CA SER A 4 34.41 55.19 -26.12
C SER A 4 34.28 53.73 -25.61
N HIS A 5 34.26 52.84 -26.56
CA HIS A 5 34.61 51.40 -26.40
C HIS A 5 36.15 51.24 -26.17
N PRO A 6 36.70 50.11 -25.63
CA PRO A 6 36.61 48.84 -26.33
C PRO A 6 36.63 47.56 -25.47
N SER A 7 36.41 46.45 -26.15
CA SER A 7 36.80 45.02 -25.97
C SER A 7 35.70 44.05 -25.56
N TRP A 8 34.89 43.73 -26.56
CA TRP A 8 33.99 42.58 -26.54
C TRP A 8 34.45 41.53 -27.59
N ALA A 9 35.56 40.83 -27.38
CA ALA A 9 36.04 39.83 -28.33
C ALA A 9 36.46 38.48 -27.70
N CYS A 10 36.38 38.33 -26.37
CA CYS A 10 36.81 37.08 -25.71
C CYS A 10 35.69 36.32 -24.94
N LEU A 11 34.44 36.81 -24.88
CA LEU A 11 33.34 36.17 -24.21
C LEU A 11 32.35 35.45 -25.11
N SER A 12 32.50 35.53 -26.44
CA SER A 12 31.60 34.90 -27.40
C SER A 12 32.00 33.45 -27.78
N TYR A 13 33.20 33.01 -27.50
CA TYR A 13 33.64 31.63 -27.82
C TYR A 13 33.38 30.59 -26.72
N SER A 14 33.21 31.00 -25.45
CA SER A 14 32.91 30.08 -24.37
C SER A 14 31.40 29.83 -24.19
N LEU A 15 30.54 30.74 -24.65
CA LEU A 15 29.08 30.56 -24.61
C LEU A 15 28.53 29.71 -25.78
N LEU A 16 29.23 29.68 -26.92
CA LEU A 16 28.85 28.82 -28.07
C LEU A 16 29.26 27.34 -27.88
N THR A 17 30.30 27.06 -27.08
CA THR A 17 30.67 25.66 -26.74
C THR A 17 29.85 25.09 -25.61
N PHE A 18 29.33 25.93 -24.70
CA PHE A 18 28.43 25.45 -23.63
C PHE A 18 26.99 25.25 -24.12
N SER A 19 26.53 26.03 -25.12
CA SER A 19 25.21 25.83 -25.73
C SER A 19 25.16 24.64 -26.68
N LEU A 20 26.29 24.18 -27.23
CA LEU A 20 26.37 22.97 -28.06
C LEU A 20 26.51 21.69 -27.22
N LEU A 21 26.95 21.75 -25.98
CA LEU A 21 27.02 20.60 -25.04
C LEU A 21 25.73 20.38 -24.24
N CYS A 22 24.89 21.40 -24.06
CA CYS A 22 23.57 21.22 -23.40
C CYS A 22 22.44 20.81 -24.35
N VAL A 23 22.61 20.92 -25.68
CA VAL A 23 21.59 20.50 -26.67
C VAL A 23 21.70 19.02 -27.03
N THR A 24 22.77 18.33 -26.64
CA THR A 24 22.97 16.91 -26.98
C THR A 24 22.51 15.91 -25.90
N ALA A 25 22.07 16.36 -24.75
CA ALA A 25 21.64 15.46 -23.65
C ALA A 25 20.14 15.11 -23.66
N GLU A 26 19.29 15.85 -24.39
CA GLU A 26 17.83 15.61 -24.41
C GLU A 26 17.36 14.58 -25.46
N ASN A 27 18.21 14.08 -26.34
CA ASN A 27 17.80 13.21 -27.44
C ASN A 27 18.53 11.86 -27.45
N GLN A 28 18.95 11.34 -26.30
CA GLN A 28 19.57 10.02 -26.23
C GLN A 28 18.58 8.96 -25.78
N CYS A 29 18.59 7.82 -26.47
CA CYS A 29 17.82 6.64 -26.11
C CYS A 29 18.18 6.14 -24.70
N LYS A 30 17.19 5.72 -23.92
CA LYS A 30 17.39 5.08 -22.62
C LYS A 30 17.63 3.60 -22.83
N ILE A 31 18.76 3.09 -22.40
CA ILE A 31 19.13 1.68 -22.57
C ILE A 31 19.17 1.01 -21.21
N ARG A 32 18.37 -0.07 -21.05
CA ARG A 32 18.35 -0.91 -19.83
C ARG A 32 18.14 -2.38 -20.23
N ASN A 33 18.97 -3.27 -19.73
CA ASN A 33 18.79 -4.73 -19.91
C ASN A 33 18.50 -5.16 -21.36
N GLN A 34 19.28 -4.69 -22.35
CA GLN A 34 19.11 -4.98 -23.78
C GLN A 34 17.84 -4.40 -24.42
N VAL A 35 17.13 -3.52 -23.73
CA VAL A 35 15.99 -2.77 -24.24
C VAL A 35 16.43 -1.34 -24.50
N ALA A 36 16.26 -0.85 -25.72
CA ALA A 36 16.51 0.53 -26.11
C ALA A 36 15.16 1.26 -26.28
N ASP A 37 14.89 2.20 -25.39
CA ASP A 37 13.75 3.12 -25.47
C ASP A 37 14.22 4.44 -26.09
N CYS A 38 13.83 4.64 -27.34
CA CYS A 38 14.07 5.83 -28.13
C CYS A 38 12.74 6.56 -28.48
N SER A 39 11.69 6.32 -27.70
CA SER A 39 10.39 6.93 -27.93
C SER A 39 10.40 8.44 -27.63
N HIS A 40 9.50 9.20 -28.27
CA HIS A 40 9.30 10.64 -28.04
C HIS A 40 10.52 11.56 -28.24
N LEU A 41 11.54 11.11 -28.99
CA LEU A 41 12.80 11.85 -29.22
C LEU A 41 12.81 12.70 -30.51
N LYS A 42 11.66 12.81 -31.20
CA LYS A 42 11.54 13.53 -32.51
C LYS A 42 12.51 13.01 -33.57
N LEU A 43 12.86 11.73 -33.53
CA LEU A 43 13.79 11.10 -34.45
C LEU A 43 13.23 11.10 -35.88
N LYS A 44 14.08 11.44 -36.85
CA LYS A 44 13.80 11.33 -38.30
C LYS A 44 14.45 10.11 -38.95
N GLN A 45 15.39 9.48 -38.23
CA GLN A 45 16.11 8.28 -38.64
C GLN A 45 16.35 7.37 -37.44
N ILE A 46 16.54 6.08 -37.70
CA ILE A 46 16.87 5.09 -36.66
C ILE A 46 18.26 5.41 -36.11
N PRO A 47 18.46 5.48 -34.80
CA PRO A 47 19.77 5.72 -34.19
C PRO A 47 20.81 4.67 -34.62
N SER A 48 22.01 5.12 -34.90
CA SER A 48 23.08 4.27 -35.40
C SER A 48 24.04 3.81 -34.30
N ASP A 49 23.93 4.34 -33.13
CA ASP A 49 24.84 4.24 -31.99
C ASP A 49 24.33 3.34 -30.83
N LEU A 50 23.21 2.63 -31.06
CA LEU A 50 22.69 1.68 -30.08
C LEU A 50 23.57 0.42 -29.97
N PRO A 51 23.62 -0.25 -28.80
CA PRO A 51 24.31 -1.52 -28.64
C PRO A 51 23.82 -2.59 -29.63
N ILE A 52 24.74 -3.38 -30.20
CA ILE A 52 24.39 -4.41 -31.19
C ILE A 52 23.60 -5.59 -30.62
N ASN A 53 23.64 -5.80 -29.31
CA ASN A 53 23.00 -6.91 -28.61
C ASN A 53 21.61 -6.55 -28.03
N ILE A 54 20.98 -5.48 -28.51
CA ILE A 54 19.62 -5.17 -28.09
C ILE A 54 18.63 -6.19 -28.62
N THR A 55 17.70 -6.59 -27.78
CA THR A 55 16.60 -7.52 -28.11
C THR A 55 15.26 -6.82 -28.30
N ALA A 56 15.12 -5.61 -27.79
CA ALA A 56 13.93 -4.78 -27.97
C ALA A 56 14.32 -3.34 -28.33
N LEU A 57 13.63 -2.78 -29.31
CA LEU A 57 13.80 -1.42 -29.77
C LEU A 57 12.43 -0.73 -29.85
N ASP A 58 12.26 0.32 -29.07
CA ASP A 58 11.12 1.23 -29.15
C ASP A 58 11.56 2.53 -29.79
N ILE A 59 11.09 2.80 -31.01
CA ILE A 59 11.24 4.04 -31.78
C ILE A 59 9.88 4.69 -32.05
N SER A 60 8.89 4.38 -31.23
CA SER A 60 7.54 4.94 -31.34
C SER A 60 7.51 6.44 -31.03
N HIS A 61 6.43 7.11 -31.44
CA HIS A 61 6.21 8.53 -31.21
C HIS A 61 7.35 9.44 -31.70
N ASN A 62 7.83 9.15 -32.90
CA ASN A 62 8.88 9.91 -33.56
C ASN A 62 8.41 10.48 -34.91
N GLN A 63 9.31 10.91 -35.78
CA GLN A 63 9.05 11.50 -37.10
C GLN A 63 9.63 10.66 -38.24
N LEU A 64 9.68 9.33 -38.03
CA LEU A 64 10.24 8.42 -39.04
C LEU A 64 9.27 8.30 -40.23
N ASN A 65 9.76 8.49 -41.44
CA ASN A 65 9.02 8.29 -42.70
C ASN A 65 9.36 6.98 -43.42
N LYS A 66 10.45 6.31 -42.99
CA LYS A 66 10.93 5.04 -43.55
C LYS A 66 11.58 4.21 -42.44
N LEU A 67 11.61 2.89 -42.62
CA LEU A 67 12.39 1.93 -41.85
C LEU A 67 13.42 1.26 -42.76
N PRO A 68 14.55 1.93 -43.09
CA PRO A 68 15.53 1.36 -44.00
C PRO A 68 16.17 0.09 -43.42
N PRO A 69 16.08 -1.09 -44.09
CA PRO A 69 16.66 -2.33 -43.58
C PRO A 69 18.16 -2.20 -43.27
N ALA A 70 18.91 -1.45 -44.09
CA ALA A 70 20.34 -1.19 -43.90
C ALA A 70 20.68 -0.61 -42.51
N ASN A 71 19.77 0.21 -41.92
CA ASN A 71 19.97 0.78 -40.60
C ASN A 71 19.67 -0.20 -39.48
N LEU A 72 18.92 -1.28 -39.74
CA LEU A 72 18.53 -2.31 -38.81
C LEU A 72 19.42 -3.57 -38.82
N THR A 73 20.22 -3.73 -39.91
CA THR A 73 21.06 -4.94 -40.11
C THR A 73 21.93 -5.28 -38.91
N LYS A 74 22.48 -4.29 -38.24
CA LYS A 74 23.32 -4.49 -37.05
C LYS A 74 22.57 -4.91 -35.77
N TYR A 75 21.26 -4.79 -35.76
CA TYR A 75 20.39 -5.17 -34.63
C TYR A 75 19.71 -6.52 -34.89
N SER A 76 20.40 -7.48 -35.47
CA SER A 76 19.84 -8.78 -35.86
C SER A 76 19.30 -9.64 -34.70
N GLN A 77 19.59 -9.27 -33.45
CA GLN A 77 19.06 -9.93 -32.23
C GLN A 77 17.70 -9.41 -31.81
N LEU A 78 17.12 -8.43 -32.54
CA LEU A 78 15.80 -7.89 -32.17
C LEU A 78 14.70 -8.93 -32.24
N ILE A 79 13.98 -9.03 -31.11
CA ILE A 79 12.77 -9.84 -30.93
C ILE A 79 11.51 -8.94 -30.98
N TYR A 80 11.65 -7.70 -30.51
CA TYR A 80 10.58 -6.70 -30.41
C TYR A 80 11.00 -5.41 -31.08
N LEU A 81 10.13 -4.90 -31.98
CA LEU A 81 10.29 -3.61 -32.64
C LEU A 81 8.96 -2.84 -32.58
N ASP A 82 8.96 -1.70 -31.91
CA ASP A 82 7.86 -0.74 -31.94
C ASP A 82 8.27 0.51 -32.74
N ALA A 83 7.62 0.71 -33.87
CA ALA A 83 7.73 1.90 -34.72
C ALA A 83 6.36 2.60 -34.87
N GLY A 84 5.47 2.40 -33.89
CA GLY A 84 4.16 3.04 -33.85
C GLY A 84 4.22 4.56 -33.73
N SER A 85 3.15 5.25 -34.08
CA SER A 85 3.05 6.72 -33.99
C SER A 85 4.22 7.44 -34.71
N ASN A 86 4.43 7.10 -36.00
CA ASN A 86 5.38 7.73 -36.87
C ASN A 86 4.69 8.20 -38.19
N SER A 87 5.43 8.43 -39.22
CA SER A 87 4.91 8.85 -40.54
C SER A 87 5.25 7.85 -41.67
N LEU A 88 5.30 6.55 -41.30
CA LEU A 88 5.64 5.50 -42.24
C LEU A 88 4.55 5.32 -43.29
N SER A 89 4.86 5.44 -44.57
CA SER A 89 3.92 5.28 -45.68
C SER A 89 4.03 3.93 -46.39
N LYS A 90 5.20 3.32 -46.39
CA LYS A 90 5.47 2.02 -47.00
C LYS A 90 6.48 1.19 -46.16
N LEU A 91 6.32 -0.12 -46.20
CA LEU A 91 7.27 -1.07 -45.66
C LEU A 91 8.11 -1.69 -46.79
N GLN A 92 9.38 -2.00 -46.48
CA GLN A 92 10.29 -2.63 -47.41
C GLN A 92 10.31 -4.14 -47.18
N PRO A 93 10.29 -5.00 -48.24
CA PRO A 93 10.23 -6.45 -48.10
C PRO A 93 11.47 -7.04 -47.37
N GLU A 94 12.58 -6.30 -47.39
CA GLU A 94 13.85 -6.71 -46.76
C GLU A 94 13.87 -6.52 -45.26
N LEU A 95 12.81 -5.98 -44.64
CA LEU A 95 12.75 -5.73 -43.18
C LEU A 95 12.95 -7.01 -42.37
N CYS A 96 12.16 -8.06 -42.66
CA CYS A 96 12.24 -9.31 -41.89
C CYS A 96 13.50 -10.14 -42.21
N PRO A 97 14.06 -10.20 -43.44
CA PRO A 97 15.37 -10.80 -43.66
C PRO A 97 16.50 -10.20 -42.82
N THR A 98 16.43 -8.90 -42.52
CA THR A 98 17.42 -8.24 -41.65
C THR A 98 17.20 -8.50 -40.16
N LEU A 99 15.98 -8.88 -39.76
CA LEU A 99 15.57 -9.13 -38.37
C LEU A 99 15.01 -10.55 -38.21
N PRO A 100 15.80 -11.62 -38.35
CA PRO A 100 15.31 -13.00 -38.42
C PRO A 100 14.65 -13.50 -37.13
N LEU A 101 14.96 -12.90 -35.98
CA LEU A 101 14.42 -13.28 -34.67
C LEU A 101 13.18 -12.47 -34.25
N LEU A 102 12.72 -11.56 -35.12
CA LEU A 102 11.61 -10.65 -34.81
C LEU A 102 10.29 -11.42 -34.58
N LYS A 103 9.75 -11.30 -33.36
CA LYS A 103 8.47 -11.90 -32.96
C LYS A 103 7.35 -10.89 -32.87
N VAL A 104 7.63 -9.67 -32.42
CA VAL A 104 6.65 -8.60 -32.24
C VAL A 104 7.03 -7.41 -33.09
N LEU A 105 6.10 -7.00 -33.97
CA LEU A 105 6.24 -5.83 -34.82
C LEU A 105 5.04 -4.92 -34.66
N LYS A 106 5.26 -3.74 -34.12
CA LYS A 106 4.25 -2.72 -33.91
C LYS A 106 4.45 -1.54 -34.86
N LEU A 107 3.42 -1.25 -35.65
CA LEU A 107 3.41 -0.24 -36.72
C LEU A 107 2.14 0.62 -36.68
N GLN A 108 1.40 0.58 -35.56
CA GLN A 108 0.16 1.32 -35.39
C GLN A 108 0.38 2.85 -35.49
N HIS A 109 -0.68 3.59 -35.84
CA HIS A 109 -0.65 5.05 -35.97
C HIS A 109 0.43 5.54 -36.95
N ASN A 110 0.40 5.01 -38.16
CA ASN A 110 1.26 5.41 -39.28
C ASN A 110 0.41 5.80 -40.52
N GLN A 111 1.00 5.89 -41.69
CA GLN A 111 0.37 6.23 -42.95
C GLN A 111 0.50 5.10 -43.98
N LEU A 112 0.60 3.84 -43.50
CA LEU A 112 0.70 2.68 -44.37
C LEU A 112 -0.59 2.55 -45.20
N HIS A 113 -0.47 2.39 -46.54
CA HIS A 113 -1.63 2.34 -47.44
C HIS A 113 -1.67 1.08 -48.29
N GLU A 114 -0.56 0.53 -48.72
CA GLU A 114 -0.49 -0.66 -49.56
C GLU A 114 0.47 -1.71 -48.94
N LEU A 115 -0.02 -2.93 -48.82
CA LEU A 115 0.75 -4.09 -48.39
C LEU A 115 0.90 -5.03 -49.60
N THR A 116 2.11 -5.19 -50.09
CA THR A 116 2.41 -6.12 -51.19
C THR A 116 2.54 -7.55 -50.69
N ASP A 117 2.39 -8.56 -51.55
CA ASP A 117 2.51 -9.99 -51.23
C ASP A 117 3.82 -10.37 -50.56
N ASN A 118 4.89 -9.61 -50.80
CA ASN A 118 6.23 -9.93 -50.35
C ASN A 118 6.65 -9.17 -49.07
N VAL A 119 5.82 -8.22 -48.61
CA VAL A 119 6.21 -7.35 -47.49
C VAL A 119 6.53 -8.14 -46.20
N PHE A 120 5.82 -9.23 -45.96
CA PHE A 120 6.06 -10.14 -44.83
C PHE A 120 6.51 -11.55 -45.25
N ALA A 121 7.00 -11.72 -46.49
CA ALA A 121 7.31 -13.04 -47.03
C ALA A 121 8.31 -13.85 -46.19
N SER A 122 9.29 -13.19 -45.58
CA SER A 122 10.34 -13.80 -44.76
C SER A 122 10.11 -13.60 -43.23
N CYS A 123 8.95 -13.17 -42.82
CA CYS A 123 8.64 -12.88 -41.42
C CYS A 123 8.06 -14.09 -40.65
N SER A 124 8.53 -15.30 -40.93
CA SER A 124 7.96 -16.54 -40.38
C SER A 124 8.05 -16.65 -38.86
N SER A 125 8.92 -15.89 -38.21
CA SER A 125 9.07 -15.87 -36.72
C SER A 125 8.05 -14.97 -36.03
N LEU A 126 7.30 -14.12 -36.78
CA LEU A 126 6.35 -13.18 -36.20
C LEU A 126 5.21 -13.91 -35.49
N THR A 127 4.96 -13.51 -34.24
CA THR A 127 3.84 -13.96 -33.39
C THR A 127 2.82 -12.83 -33.15
N GLU A 128 3.23 -11.57 -33.22
CA GLU A 128 2.35 -10.40 -33.07
C GLU A 128 2.65 -9.35 -34.13
N LEU A 129 1.62 -8.90 -34.82
CA LEU A 129 1.70 -7.85 -35.81
C LEU A 129 0.58 -6.83 -35.57
N ASN A 130 0.95 -5.60 -35.25
CA ASN A 130 0.01 -4.50 -35.09
C ASN A 130 0.18 -3.48 -36.24
N LEU A 131 -0.85 -3.35 -37.05
CA LEU A 131 -1.01 -2.43 -38.16
C LEU A 131 -2.18 -1.48 -37.97
N GLY A 132 -2.74 -1.39 -36.77
CA GLY A 132 -3.89 -0.55 -36.44
C GLY A 132 -3.66 0.93 -36.71
N TYR A 133 -4.72 1.69 -36.94
CA TYR A 133 -4.66 3.14 -37.19
C TYR A 133 -3.72 3.52 -38.32
N ASN A 134 -3.96 2.89 -39.48
CA ASN A 134 -3.30 3.21 -40.76
C ASN A 134 -4.37 3.52 -41.83
N ILE A 135 -3.99 3.50 -43.05
CA ILE A 135 -4.93 3.72 -44.19
C ILE A 135 -4.86 2.54 -45.17
N ILE A 136 -4.70 1.32 -44.63
CA ILE A 136 -4.46 0.11 -45.41
C ILE A 136 -5.72 -0.35 -46.13
N GLU A 137 -5.53 -0.67 -47.42
CA GLU A 137 -6.46 -1.45 -48.26
C GLU A 137 -5.76 -2.76 -48.67
N ILE A 138 -6.39 -3.89 -48.46
CA ILE A 138 -5.83 -5.18 -48.82
C ILE A 138 -6.32 -5.57 -50.25
N LYS A 139 -5.38 -5.59 -51.18
CA LYS A 139 -5.61 -5.97 -52.60
C LYS A 139 -4.82 -7.22 -52.99
N SER A 140 -3.99 -7.72 -52.08
CA SER A 140 -3.01 -8.80 -52.29
C SER A 140 -3.03 -9.79 -51.12
N ASN A 141 -2.06 -10.70 -51.04
CA ASN A 141 -1.94 -11.71 -49.93
C ASN A 141 -0.75 -11.44 -49.01
N PRO A 142 -0.72 -10.32 -48.32
CA PRO A 142 0.48 -9.93 -47.56
C PRO A 142 0.82 -10.89 -46.39
N PHE A 143 -0.20 -11.58 -45.81
CA PHE A 143 -0.05 -12.41 -44.62
C PHE A 143 0.18 -13.90 -44.89
N LYS A 144 0.30 -14.32 -46.15
CA LYS A 144 0.32 -15.76 -46.55
C LYS A 144 1.43 -16.61 -45.88
N ASN A 145 2.52 -15.99 -45.46
CA ASN A 145 3.67 -16.70 -44.88
C ASN A 145 3.76 -16.60 -43.34
N LEU A 146 2.81 -15.95 -42.67
CA LEU A 146 2.82 -15.68 -41.23
C LEU A 146 2.20 -16.86 -40.43
N LYS A 147 2.72 -18.07 -40.59
CA LYS A 147 2.18 -19.30 -39.98
C LYS A 147 2.20 -19.31 -38.46
N ASN A 148 3.12 -18.60 -37.81
CA ASN A 148 3.28 -18.53 -36.35
C ASN A 148 2.54 -17.32 -35.74
N LEU A 149 1.82 -16.52 -36.54
CA LEU A 149 1.17 -15.34 -36.05
C LEU A 149 0.01 -15.69 -35.10
N ASN A 150 0.07 -15.19 -33.88
CA ASN A 150 -0.96 -15.37 -32.85
C ASN A 150 -1.92 -14.18 -32.80
N ILE A 151 -1.39 -12.97 -32.97
CA ILE A 151 -2.15 -11.72 -32.86
C ILE A 151 -1.96 -10.90 -34.14
N LEU A 152 -3.06 -10.59 -34.80
CA LEU A 152 -3.10 -9.67 -35.93
C LEU A 152 -4.07 -8.52 -35.62
N ASP A 153 -3.55 -7.34 -35.51
CA ASP A 153 -4.34 -6.12 -35.40
C ASP A 153 -4.23 -5.28 -36.68
N VAL A 154 -5.33 -5.18 -37.40
CA VAL A 154 -5.51 -4.33 -38.57
C VAL A 154 -6.67 -3.36 -38.36
N SER A 155 -6.94 -3.00 -37.11
CA SER A 155 -8.01 -2.07 -36.73
C SER A 155 -7.80 -0.67 -37.30
N HIS A 156 -8.88 0.09 -37.39
CA HIS A 156 -8.86 1.47 -37.84
C HIS A 156 -8.09 1.69 -39.14
N ASN A 157 -8.49 0.90 -40.15
CA ASN A 157 -7.99 0.97 -41.54
C ASN A 157 -9.11 1.21 -42.54
N ARG A 158 -8.94 0.84 -43.82
CA ARG A 158 -9.92 1.02 -44.87
C ARG A 158 -10.43 -0.29 -45.46
N LEU A 159 -10.45 -1.36 -44.65
CA LEU A 159 -10.88 -2.68 -45.09
C LEU A 159 -12.39 -2.69 -45.40
N LEU A 160 -12.74 -3.20 -46.56
CA LEU A 160 -14.14 -3.29 -47.02
C LEU A 160 -14.77 -4.66 -46.73
N SER A 161 -13.95 -5.70 -46.48
CA SER A 161 -14.35 -7.05 -46.17
C SER A 161 -13.43 -7.73 -45.19
N THR A 162 -13.85 -8.88 -44.64
CA THR A 162 -13.02 -9.69 -43.75
C THR A 162 -11.93 -10.49 -44.49
N LYS A 163 -11.93 -10.47 -45.81
CA LYS A 163 -10.95 -11.18 -46.65
C LYS A 163 -9.59 -10.52 -46.56
N LEU A 164 -8.65 -11.14 -45.86
CA LEU A 164 -7.27 -10.63 -45.69
C LEU A 164 -6.30 -11.09 -46.78
N GLY A 165 -6.84 -11.40 -48.00
CA GLY A 165 -6.09 -11.91 -49.13
C GLY A 165 -6.76 -13.15 -49.75
N SER A 166 -6.17 -13.72 -50.83
CA SER A 166 -6.77 -14.84 -51.56
C SER A 166 -6.35 -16.25 -51.05
N GLN A 167 -5.18 -16.37 -50.43
CA GLN A 167 -4.67 -17.62 -49.88
C GLN A 167 -4.00 -17.35 -48.56
N GLN A 168 -4.64 -17.77 -47.47
CA GLN A 168 -4.12 -17.51 -46.12
C GLN A 168 -4.09 -18.78 -45.30
N GLN A 169 -3.04 -18.96 -44.51
CA GLN A 169 -2.83 -20.06 -43.61
C GLN A 169 -2.36 -19.51 -42.27
N LEU A 170 -3.27 -18.80 -41.58
CA LEU A 170 -3.01 -18.24 -40.26
C LEU A 170 -3.41 -19.21 -39.15
N GLU A 171 -2.96 -20.46 -39.21
CA GLU A 171 -3.41 -21.56 -38.34
C GLU A 171 -3.13 -21.29 -36.85
N SER A 172 -2.06 -20.54 -36.54
CA SER A 172 -1.70 -20.19 -35.17
C SER A 172 -2.48 -19.00 -34.61
N LEU A 173 -3.33 -18.34 -35.42
CA LEU A 173 -4.01 -17.12 -35.04
C LEU A 173 -4.97 -17.36 -33.89
N ARG A 174 -4.86 -16.54 -32.85
CA ARG A 174 -5.70 -16.56 -31.64
C ARG A 174 -6.51 -15.29 -31.47
N GLU A 175 -5.99 -14.18 -31.96
CA GLU A 175 -6.65 -12.88 -31.88
C GLU A 175 -6.57 -12.17 -33.22
N LEU A 176 -7.75 -11.77 -33.74
CA LEU A 176 -7.89 -10.98 -34.96
C LEU A 176 -8.71 -9.74 -34.66
N VAL A 177 -8.07 -8.57 -34.80
CA VAL A 177 -8.70 -7.27 -34.56
C VAL A 177 -8.92 -6.54 -35.88
N LEU A 178 -10.19 -6.43 -36.26
CA LEU A 178 -10.68 -5.76 -37.49
C LEU A 178 -11.52 -4.52 -37.19
N SER A 179 -11.50 -4.06 -35.92
CA SER A 179 -12.36 -2.94 -35.49
C SER A 179 -12.08 -1.64 -36.24
N GLY A 180 -13.09 -0.78 -36.36
CA GLY A 180 -12.92 0.56 -36.98
C GLY A 180 -12.60 0.54 -38.46
N ASN A 181 -13.04 -0.47 -39.18
CA ASN A 181 -12.91 -0.58 -40.64
C ASN A 181 -14.21 -0.21 -41.36
N LYS A 182 -14.39 -0.59 -42.63
CA LYS A 182 -15.56 -0.31 -43.49
C LYS A 182 -16.27 -1.60 -43.89
N ILE A 183 -16.23 -2.64 -43.06
CA ILE A 183 -16.82 -3.95 -43.35
C ILE A 183 -18.34 -3.84 -43.19
N THR A 184 -19.10 -4.19 -44.24
CA THR A 184 -20.56 -4.05 -44.28
C THR A 184 -21.28 -5.38 -44.14
N GLU A 185 -20.65 -6.50 -44.47
CA GLU A 185 -21.23 -7.83 -44.45
C GLU A 185 -20.20 -8.88 -44.04
N LEU A 186 -20.68 -10.03 -43.51
CA LEU A 186 -19.85 -11.19 -43.25
C LEU A 186 -20.23 -12.33 -44.15
N LYS A 187 -19.31 -12.80 -45.00
CA LYS A 187 -19.49 -13.93 -45.92
C LYS A 187 -18.66 -15.12 -45.50
N LYS A 188 -19.19 -16.31 -45.73
CA LYS A 188 -18.53 -17.58 -45.43
C LYS A 188 -17.16 -17.66 -46.14
N GLU A 189 -17.14 -17.38 -47.43
CA GLU A 189 -15.96 -17.50 -48.29
C GLU A 189 -14.83 -16.51 -47.89
N GLU A 190 -15.18 -15.43 -47.22
CA GLU A 190 -14.21 -14.47 -46.74
C GLU A 190 -13.56 -14.86 -45.43
N LEU A 191 -14.18 -15.76 -44.64
CA LEU A 191 -13.71 -16.26 -43.34
C LEU A 191 -13.15 -17.69 -43.39
N ASP A 192 -13.27 -18.37 -44.56
CA ASP A 192 -12.78 -19.76 -44.72
C ASP A 192 -11.29 -19.96 -44.42
N PHE A 193 -10.49 -18.91 -44.53
CA PHE A 193 -9.08 -18.94 -44.13
C PHE A 193 -8.87 -19.16 -42.62
N LEU A 194 -9.90 -19.00 -41.81
CA LEU A 194 -9.89 -19.24 -40.36
C LEU A 194 -10.43 -20.65 -40.00
N SER A 195 -10.75 -21.50 -40.98
CA SER A 195 -11.37 -22.81 -40.74
C SER A 195 -10.54 -23.73 -39.85
N ASN A 196 -9.22 -23.61 -39.85
CA ASN A 196 -8.31 -24.40 -39.03
C ASN A 196 -7.83 -23.67 -37.79
N THR A 197 -8.37 -22.49 -37.49
CA THR A 197 -7.95 -21.67 -36.34
C THR A 197 -8.78 -21.96 -35.10
N SER A 198 -8.24 -21.54 -33.94
CA SER A 198 -8.98 -21.47 -32.68
C SER A 198 -8.85 -20.04 -32.14
N LEU A 199 -9.75 -19.18 -32.55
CA LEU A 199 -9.75 -17.78 -32.19
C LEU A 199 -10.27 -17.58 -30.77
N ASN A 200 -9.43 -17.04 -29.90
CA ASN A 200 -9.85 -16.56 -28.58
C ASN A 200 -10.67 -15.27 -28.73
N ARG A 201 -10.34 -14.44 -29.74
CA ARG A 201 -11.02 -13.19 -29.97
C ARG A 201 -11.05 -12.79 -31.46
N LEU A 202 -12.24 -12.53 -31.95
CA LEU A 202 -12.51 -11.82 -33.19
C LEU A 202 -13.17 -10.49 -32.88
N ASP A 203 -12.50 -9.37 -33.17
CA ASP A 203 -13.02 -8.03 -32.93
C ASP A 203 -13.41 -7.35 -34.24
N LEU A 204 -14.71 -7.17 -34.41
CA LEU A 204 -15.32 -6.50 -35.56
C LEU A 204 -16.00 -5.17 -35.19
N SER A 205 -15.67 -4.64 -34.00
CA SER A 205 -16.28 -3.42 -33.45
C SER A 205 -16.17 -2.23 -34.40
N SER A 206 -17.08 -1.27 -34.30
CA SER A 206 -17.05 -0.03 -35.08
C SER A 206 -16.93 -0.23 -36.58
N ASN A 207 -17.53 -1.28 -37.10
CA ASN A 207 -17.74 -1.51 -38.53
C ASN A 207 -19.20 -1.26 -38.89
N PRO A 208 -19.53 -0.79 -40.13
CA PRO A 208 -20.91 -0.58 -40.58
C PRO A 208 -21.56 -1.90 -41.03
N LEU A 209 -21.49 -2.95 -40.22
CA LEU A 209 -22.02 -4.27 -40.51
C LEU A 209 -23.57 -4.24 -40.62
N LYS A 210 -24.09 -4.75 -41.70
CA LYS A 210 -25.53 -4.81 -41.99
C LYS A 210 -26.04 -6.21 -42.28
N GLU A 211 -25.18 -7.13 -42.71
CA GLU A 211 -25.59 -8.49 -43.10
C GLU A 211 -24.67 -9.56 -42.58
N PHE A 212 -25.28 -10.67 -42.11
CA PHE A 212 -24.64 -11.91 -41.72
C PHE A 212 -25.15 -13.00 -42.65
N HIS A 213 -24.31 -13.48 -43.55
CA HIS A 213 -24.66 -14.59 -44.46
C HIS A 213 -24.69 -15.93 -43.73
N THR A 214 -25.61 -16.78 -44.07
CA THR A 214 -25.81 -18.06 -43.39
C THR A 214 -24.52 -18.88 -43.34
N GLY A 215 -24.16 -19.34 -42.15
CA GLY A 215 -22.96 -20.13 -41.90
C GLY A 215 -21.63 -19.35 -41.93
N CYS A 216 -21.66 -18.04 -41.94
CA CYS A 216 -20.42 -17.21 -41.99
C CYS A 216 -19.54 -17.43 -40.75
N LEU A 217 -20.13 -17.54 -39.55
CA LEU A 217 -19.35 -17.78 -38.32
C LEU A 217 -18.96 -19.24 -38.15
N HIS A 218 -19.66 -20.19 -38.79
CA HIS A 218 -19.28 -21.60 -38.82
C HIS A 218 -18.07 -21.89 -39.74
N ALA A 219 -17.70 -20.94 -40.60
CA ALA A 219 -16.48 -21.03 -41.40
C ALA A 219 -15.19 -20.94 -40.53
N ILE A 220 -15.29 -20.42 -39.31
CA ILE A 220 -14.18 -20.31 -38.36
C ILE A 220 -14.11 -21.64 -37.60
N GLY A 221 -12.90 -22.23 -37.47
CA GLY A 221 -12.71 -23.53 -36.84
C GLY A 221 -13.24 -23.59 -35.40
N ASN A 222 -12.67 -22.75 -34.51
CA ASN A 222 -13.20 -22.55 -33.16
C ASN A 222 -13.20 -21.06 -32.84
N LEU A 223 -14.36 -20.50 -32.58
CA LEU A 223 -14.51 -19.12 -32.15
C LEU A 223 -14.95 -19.09 -30.68
N TYR A 224 -14.09 -18.59 -29.79
CA TYR A 224 -14.39 -18.48 -28.37
C TYR A 224 -14.89 -17.08 -27.97
N GLY A 225 -14.44 -16.03 -28.64
CA GLY A 225 -14.81 -14.64 -28.33
C GLY A 225 -15.14 -13.82 -29.57
N LEU A 226 -16.30 -13.16 -29.57
CA LEU A 226 -16.74 -12.26 -30.62
C LEU A 226 -17.07 -10.89 -30.01
N VAL A 227 -16.48 -9.84 -30.59
CA VAL A 227 -16.68 -8.45 -30.16
C VAL A 227 -17.25 -7.64 -31.32
N LEU A 228 -18.44 -7.09 -31.13
CA LEU A 228 -19.19 -6.30 -32.11
C LEU A 228 -19.63 -4.94 -31.51
N ASN A 229 -18.77 -4.33 -30.70
CA ASN A 229 -19.11 -3.08 -30.03
C ASN A 229 -19.23 -1.93 -31.04
N ASN A 230 -20.17 -1.02 -30.79
CA ASN A 230 -20.40 0.14 -31.66
C ASN A 230 -20.69 -0.27 -33.11
N VAL A 231 -21.55 -1.26 -33.28
CA VAL A 231 -22.10 -1.73 -34.56
C VAL A 231 -23.62 -1.54 -34.51
N GLU A 232 -24.22 -0.97 -35.54
CA GLU A 232 -25.68 -0.68 -35.58
C GLU A 232 -26.49 -1.93 -35.93
N LEU A 233 -26.59 -2.89 -34.96
CA LEU A 233 -27.35 -4.13 -35.22
C LEU A 233 -28.84 -4.00 -34.94
N GLY A 234 -29.21 -3.31 -33.85
CA GLY A 234 -30.58 -3.32 -33.37
C GLY A 234 -31.07 -4.73 -33.03
N GLU A 235 -32.36 -4.92 -32.81
CA GLU A 235 -32.94 -6.16 -32.34
C GLU A 235 -32.85 -7.28 -33.37
N ASN A 236 -33.28 -6.99 -34.65
CA ASN A 236 -33.40 -8.00 -35.69
C ASN A 236 -32.04 -8.61 -36.10
N HIS A 237 -31.03 -7.76 -36.26
CA HIS A 237 -29.70 -8.28 -36.62
C HIS A 237 -29.01 -8.97 -35.46
N THR A 238 -29.31 -8.57 -34.22
CA THR A 238 -28.81 -9.28 -33.01
C THR A 238 -29.42 -10.67 -32.93
N GLU A 239 -30.69 -10.84 -33.18
CA GLU A 239 -31.35 -12.16 -33.21
C GLU A 239 -30.76 -13.05 -34.32
N LYS A 240 -30.57 -12.49 -35.55
CA LYS A 240 -29.91 -13.20 -36.64
C LYS A 240 -28.49 -13.62 -36.30
N LEU A 241 -27.70 -12.73 -35.69
CA LEU A 241 -26.37 -13.03 -35.22
C LEU A 241 -26.36 -14.19 -34.20
N CYS A 242 -27.29 -14.17 -33.24
CA CYS A 242 -27.40 -15.25 -32.24
C CYS A 242 -27.76 -16.58 -32.91
N LEU A 243 -28.61 -16.61 -33.94
CA LEU A 243 -28.92 -17.79 -34.75
C LEU A 243 -27.65 -18.27 -35.51
N GLU A 244 -26.88 -17.40 -36.09
CA GLU A 244 -25.60 -17.74 -36.75
C GLU A 244 -24.55 -18.31 -35.80
N LEU A 245 -24.60 -17.96 -34.51
CA LEU A 245 -23.73 -18.50 -33.47
C LEU A 245 -24.18 -19.89 -32.96
N SER A 246 -25.38 -20.35 -33.32
CA SER A 246 -25.92 -21.63 -32.85
C SER A 246 -24.99 -22.78 -33.18
N GLY A 247 -24.65 -23.61 -32.18
CA GLY A 247 -23.76 -24.77 -32.37
C GLY A 247 -22.25 -24.40 -32.39
N THR A 248 -21.88 -23.12 -32.35
CA THR A 248 -20.47 -22.71 -32.22
C THR A 248 -19.95 -22.88 -30.80
N ARG A 249 -18.62 -22.74 -30.60
CA ARG A 249 -17.97 -22.84 -29.27
C ARG A 249 -17.85 -21.49 -28.58
N ILE A 250 -18.68 -20.52 -28.94
CA ILE A 250 -18.62 -19.18 -28.38
C ILE A 250 -18.78 -19.19 -26.84
N GLN A 251 -17.89 -18.50 -26.15
CA GLN A 251 -17.91 -18.31 -24.71
C GLN A 251 -18.12 -16.85 -24.32
N ASN A 252 -17.55 -15.93 -25.09
CA ASN A 252 -17.59 -14.50 -24.81
C ASN A 252 -18.21 -13.74 -25.97
N LEU A 253 -19.34 -13.08 -25.75
CA LEU A 253 -20.01 -12.23 -26.74
C LEU A 253 -20.13 -10.81 -26.21
N SER A 254 -19.54 -9.83 -26.94
CA SER A 254 -19.67 -8.42 -26.60
C SER A 254 -20.48 -7.67 -27.66
N LEU A 255 -21.62 -7.14 -27.23
CA LEU A 255 -22.61 -6.38 -28.02
C LEU A 255 -22.83 -5.00 -27.35
N SER A 256 -21.75 -4.33 -26.94
CA SER A 256 -21.84 -3.00 -26.35
C SER A 256 -22.12 -1.95 -27.42
N GLN A 257 -23.08 -1.06 -27.15
CA GLN A 257 -23.40 0.05 -28.04
C GLN A 257 -23.87 -0.42 -29.47
N VAL A 258 -24.71 -1.45 -29.49
CA VAL A 258 -25.26 -1.99 -30.75
C VAL A 258 -26.69 -1.53 -31.03
N GLN A 259 -27.17 -0.48 -30.33
CA GLN A 259 -28.49 0.13 -30.48
C GLN A 259 -29.67 -0.80 -30.11
N LEU A 260 -29.46 -1.72 -29.16
CA LEU A 260 -30.55 -2.52 -28.59
C LEU A 260 -31.44 -1.67 -27.69
N SER A 261 -32.74 -1.68 -27.94
CA SER A 261 -33.75 -1.03 -27.08
C SER A 261 -34.54 -2.03 -26.26
N PHE A 262 -34.74 -3.24 -26.79
CA PHE A 262 -35.51 -4.33 -26.20
C PHE A 262 -34.77 -5.66 -26.27
N ILE A 263 -34.98 -6.53 -25.30
CA ILE A 263 -34.59 -7.94 -25.36
C ILE A 263 -35.87 -8.78 -25.30
N TYR A 264 -36.18 -9.43 -26.42
CA TYR A 264 -37.29 -10.35 -26.52
C TYR A 264 -36.88 -11.77 -26.12
N LYS A 265 -37.84 -12.63 -25.83
CA LYS A 265 -37.60 -14.07 -25.52
C LYS A 265 -36.87 -14.79 -26.65
N SER A 266 -37.08 -14.41 -27.91
CA SER A 266 -36.39 -15.01 -29.06
C SER A 266 -34.96 -14.47 -29.28
N THR A 267 -34.60 -13.32 -28.77
CA THR A 267 -33.33 -12.63 -29.09
C THR A 267 -32.11 -13.53 -28.94
N PHE A 268 -32.03 -14.30 -27.86
CA PHE A 268 -30.89 -15.18 -27.55
C PHE A 268 -31.18 -16.67 -27.80
N HIS A 269 -32.26 -17.02 -28.45
CA HIS A 269 -32.63 -18.44 -28.70
C HIS A 269 -31.51 -19.23 -29.39
N GLY A 270 -30.82 -18.65 -30.36
CA GLY A 270 -29.71 -19.29 -31.06
C GLY A 270 -28.50 -19.60 -30.17
N LEU A 271 -28.37 -18.99 -29.01
CA LEU A 271 -27.26 -19.22 -28.08
C LEU A 271 -27.48 -20.42 -27.15
N GLN A 272 -28.68 -21.06 -27.20
CA GLN A 272 -29.02 -22.22 -26.35
C GLN A 272 -28.04 -23.38 -26.52
N THR A 273 -27.53 -23.58 -27.73
CA THR A 273 -26.61 -24.71 -28.06
C THR A 273 -25.15 -24.32 -27.97
N THR A 274 -24.83 -23.12 -27.44
CA THR A 274 -23.47 -22.61 -27.26
C THR A 274 -23.00 -22.78 -25.82
N ASN A 275 -21.69 -22.60 -25.60
CA ASN A 275 -21.10 -22.61 -24.27
C ASN A 275 -20.86 -21.15 -23.76
N ILE A 276 -21.81 -20.26 -24.03
CA ILE A 276 -21.63 -18.86 -23.65
C ILE A 276 -21.58 -18.69 -22.14
N THR A 277 -20.51 -18.04 -21.68
CA THR A 277 -20.26 -17.75 -20.26
C THR A 277 -20.24 -16.26 -19.96
N ALA A 278 -19.95 -15.42 -20.95
CA ALA A 278 -19.91 -13.97 -20.77
C ALA A 278 -20.66 -13.24 -21.88
N LEU A 279 -21.59 -12.36 -21.49
CA LEU A 279 -22.38 -11.53 -22.38
C LEU A 279 -22.30 -10.06 -21.94
N ASN A 280 -21.79 -9.22 -22.83
CA ASN A 280 -21.73 -7.78 -22.61
C ASN A 280 -22.76 -7.06 -23.50
N LEU A 281 -23.77 -6.46 -22.84
CA LEU A 281 -24.84 -5.64 -23.46
C LEU A 281 -24.76 -4.19 -22.98
N SER A 282 -23.60 -3.73 -22.53
CA SER A 282 -23.43 -2.37 -21.98
C SER A 282 -23.64 -1.30 -23.04
N LYS A 283 -23.93 -0.07 -22.58
CA LYS A 283 -24.06 1.13 -23.44
C LYS A 283 -25.09 0.99 -24.57
N ASN A 284 -26.15 0.24 -24.33
CA ASN A 284 -27.29 0.14 -25.23
C ASN A 284 -28.43 1.07 -24.76
N TYR A 285 -29.57 0.97 -25.39
CA TYR A 285 -30.74 1.76 -25.02
C TYR A 285 -31.83 0.88 -24.37
N LEU A 286 -31.43 -0.25 -23.82
CA LEU A 286 -32.35 -1.23 -23.22
C LEU A 286 -33.25 -0.54 -22.18
N ASN A 287 -34.51 -0.42 -22.49
CA ASN A 287 -35.51 0.19 -21.60
C ASN A 287 -36.40 -0.84 -20.91
N MET A 288 -36.51 -2.03 -21.49
CA MET A 288 -37.25 -3.16 -20.92
C MET A 288 -36.54 -4.48 -21.23
N ILE A 289 -36.57 -5.37 -20.27
CA ILE A 289 -36.20 -6.77 -20.38
C ILE A 289 -37.48 -7.56 -20.24
N ASP A 290 -37.91 -8.23 -21.31
CA ASP A 290 -39.11 -9.04 -21.30
C ASP A 290 -38.97 -10.22 -20.32
N ASN A 291 -40.09 -10.73 -19.85
CA ASN A 291 -40.09 -11.91 -19.01
C ASN A 291 -39.51 -13.11 -19.79
N ASP A 292 -38.69 -13.89 -19.14
CA ASP A 292 -38.04 -15.05 -19.71
C ASP A 292 -37.05 -14.78 -20.85
N SER A 293 -36.58 -13.54 -21.06
CA SER A 293 -35.66 -13.15 -22.15
C SER A 293 -34.32 -13.90 -22.11
N PHE A 294 -33.88 -14.29 -20.94
CA PHE A 294 -32.62 -14.99 -20.73
C PHE A 294 -32.74 -16.49 -20.54
N THR A 295 -33.89 -17.08 -20.78
CA THR A 295 -34.19 -18.55 -20.64
C THR A 295 -33.11 -19.43 -21.30
N TRP A 296 -32.56 -18.96 -22.41
CA TRP A 296 -31.59 -19.73 -23.23
C TRP A 296 -30.15 -19.66 -22.75
N LEU A 297 -29.85 -18.85 -21.70
CA LEU A 297 -28.50 -18.53 -21.25
C LEU A 297 -28.15 -19.20 -19.90
N SER A 298 -28.55 -20.42 -19.71
CA SER A 298 -28.37 -21.14 -18.42
C SER A 298 -26.94 -21.32 -17.95
N ASN A 299 -25.96 -21.29 -18.86
CA ASN A 299 -24.52 -21.40 -18.56
C ASN A 299 -23.83 -20.06 -18.40
N LEU A 300 -24.55 -18.95 -18.54
CA LEU A 300 -23.97 -17.61 -18.45
C LEU A 300 -23.47 -17.34 -17.04
N GLU A 301 -22.20 -16.95 -16.92
CA GLU A 301 -21.57 -16.60 -15.66
C GLU A 301 -21.42 -15.08 -15.46
N ASN A 302 -21.22 -14.35 -16.55
CA ASN A 302 -20.96 -12.89 -16.52
C ASN A 302 -21.95 -12.16 -17.42
N LEU A 303 -22.77 -11.29 -16.83
CA LEU A 303 -23.71 -10.43 -17.57
C LEU A 303 -23.44 -8.97 -17.27
N ASN A 304 -23.11 -8.21 -18.31
CA ASN A 304 -22.91 -6.77 -18.21
C ASN A 304 -24.04 -6.02 -18.93
N LEU A 305 -24.84 -5.29 -18.15
CA LEU A 305 -25.96 -4.44 -18.60
C LEU A 305 -25.70 -2.95 -18.30
N GLU A 306 -24.45 -2.56 -18.04
CA GLU A 306 -24.06 -1.20 -17.67
C GLU A 306 -24.43 -0.15 -18.72
N ASP A 307 -24.74 1.08 -18.29
CA ASP A 307 -25.07 2.21 -19.17
C ASP A 307 -26.27 1.92 -20.10
N ASN A 308 -27.36 1.43 -19.54
CA ASN A 308 -28.61 1.20 -20.23
C ASN A 308 -29.75 2.12 -19.71
N ARG A 309 -30.98 1.84 -20.08
CA ARG A 309 -32.19 2.60 -19.66
C ARG A 309 -33.26 1.68 -19.08
N ILE A 310 -32.85 0.67 -18.32
CA ILE A 310 -33.73 -0.37 -17.74
C ILE A 310 -34.53 0.24 -16.58
N TYR A 311 -35.72 0.76 -16.86
CA TYR A 311 -36.51 1.44 -15.84
C TYR A 311 -37.08 0.51 -14.76
N HIS A 312 -37.34 -0.75 -15.10
CA HIS A 312 -38.00 -1.69 -14.23
C HIS A 312 -37.40 -3.10 -14.37
N LEU A 313 -37.10 -3.72 -13.26
CA LEU A 313 -36.77 -5.14 -13.16
C LEU A 313 -37.91 -5.88 -12.47
N SER A 314 -38.64 -6.69 -13.24
CA SER A 314 -39.70 -7.55 -12.74
C SER A 314 -39.12 -8.81 -12.08
N SER A 315 -39.95 -9.54 -11.35
CA SER A 315 -39.58 -10.82 -10.74
C SER A 315 -39.18 -11.93 -11.74
N HIS A 316 -39.42 -11.74 -13.04
CA HIS A 316 -39.08 -12.69 -14.13
C HIS A 316 -38.09 -12.13 -15.14
N SER A 317 -37.67 -10.88 -15.03
CA SER A 317 -36.72 -10.27 -16.00
C SER A 317 -35.38 -10.99 -16.08
N LEU A 318 -34.94 -11.64 -14.99
CA LEU A 318 -33.66 -12.35 -14.90
C LEU A 318 -33.82 -13.87 -14.85
N TYR A 319 -34.99 -14.37 -15.22
CA TYR A 319 -35.26 -15.80 -15.31
C TYR A 319 -34.34 -16.50 -16.33
N GLY A 320 -33.79 -17.65 -16.00
CA GLY A 320 -32.84 -18.40 -16.84
C GLY A 320 -31.36 -18.17 -16.51
N LEU A 321 -31.02 -17.19 -15.68
CA LEU A 321 -29.63 -16.80 -15.37
C LEU A 321 -29.09 -17.50 -14.11
N SER A 322 -29.40 -18.78 -13.93
CA SER A 322 -29.07 -19.52 -12.69
C SER A 322 -27.56 -19.65 -12.42
N SER A 323 -26.73 -19.64 -13.45
CA SER A 323 -25.26 -19.79 -13.33
C SER A 323 -24.52 -18.45 -13.19
N VAL A 324 -25.22 -17.33 -13.28
CA VAL A 324 -24.56 -16.00 -13.25
C VAL A 324 -23.92 -15.74 -11.90
N LYS A 325 -22.63 -15.45 -11.97
CA LYS A 325 -21.75 -15.08 -10.83
C LYS A 325 -21.52 -13.58 -10.74
N TYR A 326 -21.51 -12.90 -11.87
CA TYR A 326 -21.26 -11.47 -11.98
C TYR A 326 -22.36 -10.77 -12.78
N LEU A 327 -23.06 -9.84 -12.14
CA LEU A 327 -24.08 -8.98 -12.77
C LEU A 327 -23.76 -7.52 -12.58
N ASN A 328 -23.59 -6.80 -13.69
CA ASN A 328 -23.37 -5.36 -13.69
C ASN A 328 -24.58 -4.61 -14.29
N LEU A 329 -25.24 -3.83 -13.44
CA LEU A 329 -26.37 -2.95 -13.75
C LEU A 329 -26.06 -1.48 -13.47
N ARG A 330 -24.78 -1.11 -13.44
CA ARG A 330 -24.37 0.28 -13.18
C ARG A 330 -24.93 1.23 -14.23
N ARG A 331 -25.32 2.44 -13.79
CA ARG A 331 -25.79 3.50 -14.68
C ARG A 331 -26.90 3.08 -15.64
N SER A 332 -27.76 2.13 -15.23
CA SER A 332 -28.81 1.59 -16.09
C SER A 332 -30.18 2.25 -15.86
N HIS A 333 -30.18 3.38 -15.15
CA HIS A 333 -31.39 4.17 -14.87
C HIS A 333 -32.53 3.39 -14.21
N VAL A 334 -32.24 2.31 -13.50
CA VAL A 334 -33.25 1.47 -12.83
C VAL A 334 -34.01 2.32 -11.83
N ARG A 335 -35.34 2.37 -11.95
CA ARG A 335 -36.24 3.14 -11.06
C ARG A 335 -37.03 2.25 -10.13
N LYS A 336 -37.28 1.01 -10.50
CA LYS A 336 -38.02 0.05 -9.72
C LYS A 336 -37.42 -1.36 -9.86
N ILE A 337 -37.28 -2.02 -8.74
CA ILE A 337 -36.90 -3.43 -8.66
C ILE A 337 -37.98 -4.10 -7.84
N ASP A 338 -38.68 -5.05 -8.43
CA ASP A 338 -39.73 -5.78 -7.73
C ASP A 338 -39.14 -6.76 -6.71
N ASP A 339 -39.93 -7.12 -5.70
CA ASP A 339 -39.57 -8.19 -4.78
C ASP A 339 -39.27 -9.48 -5.55
N PHE A 340 -38.29 -10.23 -5.07
CA PHE A 340 -37.85 -11.49 -5.68
C PHE A 340 -37.26 -11.37 -7.10
N SER A 341 -36.88 -10.18 -7.58
CA SER A 341 -36.30 -10.01 -8.92
C SER A 341 -34.98 -10.77 -9.10
N PHE A 342 -34.23 -10.96 -8.03
CA PHE A 342 -32.95 -11.67 -8.07
C PHE A 342 -33.03 -13.15 -7.66
N ARG A 343 -34.21 -13.70 -7.36
CA ARG A 343 -34.38 -15.07 -6.84
C ARG A 343 -33.81 -16.17 -7.73
N TRP A 344 -33.62 -15.87 -9.01
CA TRP A 344 -33.12 -16.80 -10.01
C TRP A 344 -31.58 -16.88 -10.04
N LEU A 345 -30.89 -15.97 -9.35
CA LEU A 345 -29.45 -15.80 -9.42
C LEU A 345 -28.75 -16.49 -8.24
N SER A 346 -29.04 -17.77 -8.01
CA SER A 346 -28.55 -18.52 -6.85
C SER A 346 -27.03 -18.61 -6.75
N HIS A 347 -26.28 -18.45 -7.86
CA HIS A 347 -24.82 -18.49 -7.89
C HIS A 347 -24.18 -17.10 -7.92
N LEU A 348 -24.97 -16.02 -7.82
CA LEU A 348 -24.45 -14.66 -7.93
C LEU A 348 -23.49 -14.34 -6.78
N GLU A 349 -22.28 -13.95 -7.17
CA GLU A 349 -21.23 -13.53 -6.23
C GLU A 349 -21.04 -12.01 -6.20
N TYR A 350 -21.20 -11.35 -7.34
CA TYR A 350 -20.97 -9.92 -7.53
C TYR A 350 -22.18 -9.24 -8.15
N LEU A 351 -22.78 -8.32 -7.40
CA LEU A 351 -23.90 -7.50 -7.86
C LEU A 351 -23.53 -6.01 -7.81
N LEU A 352 -23.50 -5.36 -8.96
CA LEU A 352 -23.17 -3.95 -9.12
C LEU A 352 -24.43 -3.21 -9.64
N ILE A 353 -25.02 -2.36 -8.81
CA ILE A 353 -26.23 -1.58 -9.18
C ILE A 353 -25.98 -0.08 -8.98
N ASP A 354 -24.73 0.36 -9.02
CA ASP A 354 -24.34 1.74 -8.76
C ASP A 354 -24.95 2.74 -9.72
N SER A 355 -25.12 3.97 -9.26
CA SER A 355 -25.60 5.09 -10.10
C SER A 355 -26.97 4.81 -10.75
N ASN A 356 -27.87 4.19 -10.01
CA ASN A 356 -29.25 3.98 -10.40
C ASN A 356 -30.21 4.92 -9.62
N ASN A 357 -31.50 4.83 -9.89
CA ASN A 357 -32.50 5.79 -9.38
C ASN A 357 -33.74 5.12 -8.81
N PHE A 358 -33.64 3.89 -8.30
CA PHE A 358 -34.78 3.23 -7.64
C PHE A 358 -35.12 3.89 -6.31
N GLN A 359 -36.37 3.75 -5.86
CA GLN A 359 -36.90 4.57 -4.77
C GLN A 359 -36.51 4.05 -3.40
N GLU A 360 -36.48 2.71 -3.22
CA GLU A 360 -36.26 2.07 -1.93
C GLU A 360 -35.68 0.67 -2.10
N ILE A 361 -35.12 0.12 -1.04
CA ILE A 361 -34.75 -1.28 -0.89
C ILE A 361 -35.86 -1.96 -0.07
N THR A 362 -36.63 -2.83 -0.74
CA THR A 362 -37.67 -3.62 -0.06
C THR A 362 -37.05 -4.80 0.68
N PRO A 363 -37.69 -5.30 1.76
CA PRO A 363 -37.17 -6.42 2.53
C PRO A 363 -36.94 -7.72 1.73
N ASN A 364 -37.61 -7.92 0.61
CA ASN A 364 -37.52 -9.13 -0.22
C ASN A 364 -36.73 -8.91 -1.53
N MET A 365 -36.15 -7.72 -1.74
CA MET A 365 -35.47 -7.38 -3.00
C MET A 365 -34.33 -8.33 -3.35
N PHE A 366 -33.49 -8.69 -2.40
CA PHE A 366 -32.30 -9.52 -2.59
C PHE A 366 -32.50 -11.00 -2.24
N THR A 367 -33.76 -11.44 -2.10
CA THR A 367 -34.07 -12.85 -1.79
C THR A 367 -33.49 -13.79 -2.86
N GLY A 368 -32.80 -14.87 -2.44
CA GLY A 368 -32.18 -15.88 -3.30
C GLY A 368 -30.70 -15.62 -3.60
N LEU A 369 -30.11 -14.53 -3.10
CA LEU A 369 -28.70 -14.21 -3.29
C LEU A 369 -27.80 -14.80 -2.17
N ASP A 370 -27.91 -16.10 -1.91
CA ASP A 370 -27.24 -16.77 -0.80
C ASP A 370 -25.70 -16.82 -0.98
N ASN A 371 -25.24 -16.84 -2.23
CA ASN A 371 -23.80 -16.86 -2.56
C ASN A 371 -23.19 -15.47 -2.78
N LEU A 372 -23.94 -14.39 -2.55
CA LEU A 372 -23.47 -13.03 -2.79
C LEU A 372 -22.30 -12.69 -1.87
N LYS A 373 -21.18 -12.24 -2.46
CA LYS A 373 -19.95 -11.82 -1.78
C LYS A 373 -19.72 -10.32 -1.83
N TYR A 374 -20.16 -9.68 -2.91
CA TYR A 374 -19.94 -8.28 -3.20
C TYR A 374 -21.23 -7.60 -3.66
N LEU A 375 -21.65 -6.57 -2.93
CA LEU A 375 -22.80 -5.73 -3.29
C LEU A 375 -22.37 -4.26 -3.35
N SER A 376 -22.59 -3.63 -4.50
CA SER A 376 -22.35 -2.20 -4.67
C SER A 376 -23.63 -1.47 -5.06
N LEU A 377 -23.95 -0.46 -4.26
CA LEU A 377 -25.14 0.41 -4.35
C LEU A 377 -24.73 1.88 -4.28
N CYS A 378 -23.51 2.22 -4.74
CA CYS A 378 -22.98 3.57 -4.61
C CYS A 378 -23.60 4.58 -5.59
N ASN A 379 -23.43 5.87 -5.28
CA ASN A 379 -23.87 7.00 -6.12
C ASN A 379 -25.36 6.94 -6.48
N TRP A 380 -26.18 6.67 -5.48
CA TRP A 380 -27.64 6.58 -5.64
C TRP A 380 -28.29 7.98 -5.66
N THR A 381 -28.88 8.36 -6.79
CA THR A 381 -29.34 9.75 -7.03
C THR A 381 -30.51 10.18 -6.14
N ASN A 382 -31.49 9.32 -5.89
CA ASN A 382 -32.62 9.62 -4.97
C ASN A 382 -32.24 9.45 -3.50
N GLY A 383 -31.20 8.69 -3.23
CA GLY A 383 -30.68 8.41 -1.88
C GLY A 383 -31.50 7.39 -1.10
N LEU A 384 -30.79 6.55 -0.35
CA LEU A 384 -31.39 5.57 0.55
C LEU A 384 -31.96 6.25 1.81
N GLN A 385 -31.51 7.45 2.14
CA GLN A 385 -31.81 8.28 3.30
C GLN A 385 -31.62 7.56 4.65
N ILE A 386 -32.41 6.54 4.95
CA ILE A 386 -32.38 5.82 6.23
C ILE A 386 -32.15 4.33 6.00
N ILE A 387 -31.13 3.75 6.67
CA ILE A 387 -30.91 2.31 6.71
C ILE A 387 -31.58 1.78 7.98
N THR A 388 -32.58 0.90 7.79
CA THR A 388 -33.33 0.25 8.87
C THR A 388 -32.88 -1.19 9.08
N ASN A 389 -33.32 -1.83 10.14
CA ASN A 389 -33.07 -3.25 10.38
C ASN A 389 -33.73 -4.20 9.36
N LYS A 390 -34.63 -3.70 8.51
CA LYS A 390 -35.29 -4.47 7.44
C LYS A 390 -34.59 -4.33 6.09
N THR A 391 -33.76 -3.31 5.89
CA THR A 391 -33.17 -2.96 4.58
C THR A 391 -32.40 -4.12 3.94
N PHE A 392 -31.63 -4.86 4.70
CA PHE A 392 -30.82 -5.99 4.23
C PHE A 392 -31.29 -7.35 4.78
N SER A 393 -32.54 -7.47 5.26
CA SER A 393 -33.03 -8.70 5.88
C SER A 393 -33.03 -9.91 4.95
N SER A 394 -33.24 -9.72 3.64
CA SER A 394 -33.18 -10.79 2.65
C SER A 394 -31.76 -11.34 2.40
N LEU A 395 -30.72 -10.68 2.90
CA LEU A 395 -29.34 -11.14 2.81
C LEU A 395 -28.88 -11.94 4.04
N ALA A 396 -29.77 -12.31 4.94
CA ALA A 396 -29.43 -13.01 6.18
C ALA A 396 -28.65 -14.32 5.97
N ASN A 397 -28.96 -15.06 4.89
CA ASN A 397 -28.29 -16.30 4.54
C ASN A 397 -27.11 -16.09 3.57
N SER A 398 -26.84 -14.85 3.15
CA SER A 398 -25.79 -14.58 2.16
C SER A 398 -24.40 -14.67 2.76
N THR A 399 -23.42 -14.94 1.89
CA THR A 399 -21.98 -14.91 2.24
C THR A 399 -21.37 -13.54 2.00
N LEU A 400 -22.13 -12.46 2.10
CA LEU A 400 -21.73 -11.10 1.75
C LEU A 400 -20.51 -10.65 2.58
N ARG A 401 -19.45 -10.26 1.87
CA ARG A 401 -18.19 -9.80 2.46
C ARG A 401 -17.92 -8.31 2.26
N PHE A 402 -18.44 -7.75 1.20
CA PHE A 402 -18.22 -6.35 0.83
C PHE A 402 -19.55 -5.67 0.50
N LEU A 403 -19.86 -4.59 1.23
CA LEU A 403 -21.03 -3.74 0.99
C LEU A 403 -20.59 -2.30 0.74
N ASN A 404 -20.81 -1.80 -0.47
CA ASN A 404 -20.52 -0.43 -0.85
C ASN A 404 -21.80 0.40 -0.92
N LEU A 405 -21.90 1.41 -0.05
CA LEU A 405 -23.00 2.36 0.04
C LEU A 405 -22.51 3.81 -0.09
N THR A 406 -21.34 4.01 -0.72
CA THR A 406 -20.76 5.35 -0.86
C THR A 406 -21.66 6.26 -1.69
N LYS A 407 -21.70 7.54 -1.30
CA LYS A 407 -22.39 8.60 -2.07
C LYS A 407 -23.88 8.27 -2.34
N SER A 408 -24.57 7.67 -1.36
CA SER A 408 -25.99 7.24 -1.50
C SER A 408 -26.94 8.08 -0.66
N ARG A 409 -26.53 9.30 -0.29
CA ARG A 409 -27.34 10.30 0.48
C ARG A 409 -27.93 9.73 1.77
N ILE A 410 -27.25 8.79 2.40
CA ILE A 410 -27.66 8.23 3.68
C ILE A 410 -27.53 9.31 4.75
N THR A 411 -28.60 9.57 5.47
CA THR A 411 -28.65 10.56 6.55
C THR A 411 -28.65 9.92 7.93
N LYS A 412 -29.18 8.68 8.05
CA LYS A 412 -29.30 7.98 9.32
C LYS A 412 -29.14 6.46 9.16
N ILE A 413 -28.54 5.84 10.17
CA ILE A 413 -28.41 4.40 10.35
C ILE A 413 -29.17 4.05 11.64
N GLU A 414 -30.16 3.17 11.55
CA GLU A 414 -30.91 2.73 12.72
C GLU A 414 -30.20 1.60 13.46
N SER A 415 -30.63 1.37 14.71
CA SER A 415 -30.16 0.24 15.51
C SER A 415 -30.41 -1.10 14.80
N GLY A 416 -29.38 -1.95 14.72
CA GLY A 416 -29.47 -3.26 14.05
C GLY A 416 -29.58 -3.20 12.53
N ALA A 417 -29.27 -2.07 11.90
CA ALA A 417 -29.35 -1.88 10.44
C ALA A 417 -28.59 -2.94 9.64
N PHE A 418 -27.50 -3.46 10.18
CA PHE A 418 -26.66 -4.49 9.53
C PHE A 418 -26.68 -5.85 10.25
N SER A 419 -27.65 -6.08 11.14
CA SER A 419 -27.70 -7.29 12.00
C SER A 419 -27.77 -8.62 11.22
N TRP A 420 -28.19 -8.59 9.99
CA TRP A 420 -28.30 -9.74 9.10
C TRP A 420 -27.00 -10.08 8.36
N LEU A 421 -25.99 -9.23 8.40
CA LEU A 421 -24.76 -9.30 7.59
C LEU A 421 -23.58 -9.86 8.38
N GLY A 422 -23.74 -11.01 9.06
CA GLY A 422 -22.74 -11.59 9.95
C GLY A 422 -21.42 -11.97 9.28
N HIS A 423 -21.39 -12.16 7.96
CA HIS A 423 -20.18 -12.47 7.19
C HIS A 423 -19.48 -11.25 6.61
N LEU A 424 -20.04 -10.04 6.81
CA LEU A 424 -19.51 -8.82 6.24
C LEU A 424 -18.11 -8.52 6.78
N LYS A 425 -17.18 -8.22 5.86
CA LYS A 425 -15.81 -7.84 6.16
C LYS A 425 -15.55 -6.36 5.93
N ILE A 426 -16.13 -5.80 4.90
CA ILE A 426 -15.91 -4.41 4.50
C ILE A 426 -17.25 -3.71 4.33
N LEU A 427 -17.43 -2.61 5.06
CA LEU A 427 -18.59 -1.74 4.97
C LEU A 427 -18.15 -0.33 4.59
N ASP A 428 -18.56 0.13 3.41
CA ASP A 428 -18.26 1.48 2.96
C ASP A 428 -19.50 2.37 2.95
N LEU A 429 -19.49 3.34 3.85
CA LEU A 429 -20.52 4.39 4.07
C LEU A 429 -19.95 5.80 3.80
N GLY A 430 -18.83 5.89 3.11
CA GLY A 430 -18.19 7.17 2.82
C GLY A 430 -19.01 8.07 1.89
N LEU A 431 -18.69 9.38 1.89
CA LEU A 431 -19.33 10.37 1.02
C LEU A 431 -20.86 10.41 1.13
N ASN A 432 -21.39 10.18 2.32
CA ASN A 432 -22.82 10.26 2.59
C ASN A 432 -23.19 11.53 3.38
N GLU A 433 -24.42 11.61 3.85
CA GLU A 433 -24.94 12.76 4.58
C GLU A 433 -25.25 12.43 6.04
N ILE A 434 -24.62 11.39 6.60
CA ILE A 434 -24.91 10.88 7.93
C ILE A 434 -24.66 11.99 8.97
N ASN A 435 -25.70 12.26 9.76
CA ASN A 435 -25.68 13.25 10.84
C ASN A 435 -26.36 12.64 12.06
N GLN A 436 -25.59 11.96 12.90
CA GLN A 436 -26.13 11.29 14.09
C GLN A 436 -25.07 11.04 15.15
N MET A 437 -25.53 10.74 16.36
CA MET A 437 -24.73 10.13 17.41
C MET A 437 -24.68 8.62 17.19
N LEU A 438 -23.46 8.03 17.17
CA LEU A 438 -23.26 6.60 17.06
C LEU A 438 -23.29 5.98 18.45
N THR A 439 -24.22 5.05 18.65
CA THR A 439 -24.42 4.35 19.94
C THR A 439 -23.78 2.95 19.95
N GLY A 440 -23.24 2.51 18.79
CA GLY A 440 -22.71 1.18 18.58
C GLY A 440 -23.74 0.17 18.08
N HIS A 441 -25.02 0.34 18.47
CA HIS A 441 -26.10 -0.57 18.07
C HIS A 441 -26.34 -0.57 16.56
N GLU A 442 -25.92 0.46 15.83
CA GLU A 442 -25.95 0.56 14.38
C GLU A 442 -25.16 -0.59 13.73
N PHE A 443 -24.04 -0.99 14.35
CA PHE A 443 -23.14 -2.03 13.85
C PHE A 443 -23.36 -3.42 14.49
N LYS A 444 -24.44 -3.57 15.28
CA LYS A 444 -24.79 -4.85 15.92
C LYS A 444 -24.97 -5.94 14.87
N GLY A 445 -24.32 -7.11 15.06
CA GLY A 445 -24.34 -8.25 14.15
C GLY A 445 -23.16 -8.35 13.20
N LEU A 446 -22.35 -7.32 13.05
CA LEU A 446 -21.16 -7.31 12.22
C LEU A 446 -19.96 -8.00 12.91
N GLN A 447 -20.09 -9.29 13.21
CA GLN A 447 -19.11 -10.03 14.02
C GLN A 447 -17.75 -10.21 13.35
N ASN A 448 -17.71 -10.23 12.00
CA ASN A 448 -16.51 -10.50 11.20
C ASN A 448 -16.01 -9.26 10.45
N ILE A 449 -16.49 -8.08 10.80
CA ILE A 449 -16.11 -6.85 10.11
C ILE A 449 -14.62 -6.53 10.32
N GLU A 450 -13.93 -6.26 9.23
CA GLU A 450 -12.51 -5.89 9.24
C GLU A 450 -12.34 -4.38 8.97
N ASP A 451 -13.10 -3.83 8.01
CA ASP A 451 -12.97 -2.44 7.58
C ASP A 451 -14.31 -1.69 7.61
N ILE A 452 -14.32 -0.51 8.22
CA ILE A 452 -15.44 0.44 8.16
C ILE A 452 -14.95 1.78 7.64
N TYR A 453 -15.59 2.26 6.56
CA TYR A 453 -15.35 3.56 5.96
C TYR A 453 -16.55 4.47 6.21
N LEU A 454 -16.35 5.53 6.97
CA LEU A 454 -17.36 6.56 7.31
C LEU A 454 -16.95 7.96 6.86
N SER A 455 -15.83 8.08 6.15
CA SER A 455 -15.24 9.37 5.76
C SER A 455 -16.17 10.22 4.90
N TYR A 456 -16.04 11.55 5.04
CA TYR A 456 -16.84 12.53 4.28
C TYR A 456 -18.36 12.41 4.54
N ASN A 457 -18.74 12.32 5.80
CA ASN A 457 -20.11 12.47 6.26
C ASN A 457 -20.33 13.86 6.89
N LYS A 458 -21.59 14.21 7.22
CA LYS A 458 -21.91 15.54 7.75
C LYS A 458 -21.38 15.73 9.16
N GLN A 459 -21.89 14.93 10.10
CA GLN A 459 -21.47 14.98 11.51
C GLN A 459 -21.71 13.65 12.19
N LEU A 460 -20.66 13.08 12.76
CA LEU A 460 -20.73 11.89 13.59
C LEU A 460 -20.29 12.25 15.01
N THR A 461 -21.20 12.11 15.96
CA THR A 461 -20.87 12.24 17.39
C THR A 461 -20.59 10.84 17.93
N LEU A 462 -19.39 10.61 18.45
CA LEU A 462 -19.02 9.34 19.05
C LEU A 462 -19.40 9.30 20.52
N THR A 463 -19.71 8.10 21.01
CA THR A 463 -19.88 7.76 22.43
C THR A 463 -18.84 6.70 22.80
N SER A 464 -18.68 6.40 24.08
CA SER A 464 -17.80 5.30 24.53
C SER A 464 -18.18 3.94 23.96
N GLU A 465 -19.43 3.75 23.57
CA GLU A 465 -19.97 2.49 23.05
C GLU A 465 -20.01 2.41 21.51
N SER A 466 -19.59 3.46 20.78
CA SER A 466 -19.79 3.59 19.33
C SER A 466 -19.28 2.39 18.53
N PHE A 467 -18.26 1.70 19.00
CA PHE A 467 -17.66 0.54 18.33
C PHE A 467 -17.66 -0.73 19.19
N ALA A 468 -18.46 -0.80 20.23
CA ALA A 468 -18.49 -1.93 21.16
C ALA A 468 -18.86 -3.27 20.48
N PHE A 469 -19.66 -3.23 19.41
CA PHE A 469 -20.11 -4.44 18.71
C PHE A 469 -19.21 -4.88 17.57
N VAL A 470 -18.06 -4.22 17.32
CA VAL A 470 -17.14 -4.51 16.20
C VAL A 470 -15.68 -4.69 16.63
N PRO A 471 -15.40 -5.55 17.62
CA PRO A 471 -14.04 -5.73 18.15
C PRO A 471 -13.04 -6.37 17.15
N SER A 472 -13.55 -6.95 16.06
CA SER A 472 -12.75 -7.54 14.98
C SER A 472 -12.12 -6.51 14.03
N LEU A 473 -12.54 -5.22 14.16
CA LEU A 473 -12.18 -4.17 13.23
C LEU A 473 -10.65 -3.95 13.14
N ARG A 474 -10.16 -3.87 11.91
CA ARG A 474 -8.75 -3.61 11.58
C ARG A 474 -8.53 -2.22 11.00
N LYS A 475 -9.51 -1.71 10.27
CA LYS A 475 -9.43 -0.41 9.62
C LYS A 475 -10.67 0.43 9.87
N LEU A 476 -10.46 1.65 10.36
CA LEU A 476 -11.51 2.61 10.62
C LEU A 476 -11.18 3.96 10.00
N MET A 477 -12.02 4.43 9.08
CA MET A 477 -11.82 5.69 8.37
C MET A 477 -12.92 6.68 8.75
N LEU A 478 -12.54 7.72 9.48
CA LEU A 478 -13.41 8.79 10.00
C LEU A 478 -12.98 10.18 9.52
N ARG A 479 -12.36 10.25 8.34
CA ARG A 479 -11.89 11.52 7.77
C ARG A 479 -13.06 12.44 7.46
N LYS A 480 -12.97 13.70 7.93
CA LYS A 480 -13.96 14.76 7.63
C LYS A 480 -15.40 14.34 7.96
N VAL A 481 -15.62 14.01 9.22
CA VAL A 481 -16.93 13.66 9.78
C VAL A 481 -17.37 14.61 10.90
N ALA A 482 -16.69 15.75 11.02
CA ALA A 482 -16.94 16.78 12.05
C ALA A 482 -16.93 16.23 13.50
N CYS A 483 -16.12 15.20 13.77
CA CYS A 483 -15.92 14.64 15.11
C CYS A 483 -14.87 15.44 15.86
N SER A 484 -15.24 16.61 16.38
CA SER A 484 -14.32 17.59 16.97
C SER A 484 -14.00 17.35 18.45
N ASN A 485 -14.76 16.51 19.14
CA ASN A 485 -14.60 16.22 20.55
C ASN A 485 -14.51 14.71 20.81
N LEU A 486 -13.36 14.27 21.32
CA LEU A 486 -13.10 12.89 21.77
C LEU A 486 -12.64 12.86 23.24
N ASP A 487 -13.11 13.82 24.05
CA ASP A 487 -12.87 13.87 25.50
C ASP A 487 -13.80 12.91 26.25
N LEU A 488 -13.75 11.63 25.88
CA LEU A 488 -14.59 10.55 26.41
C LEU A 488 -13.75 9.58 27.23
N SER A 489 -14.34 9.03 28.32
CA SER A 489 -13.73 7.98 29.11
C SER A 489 -14.80 6.94 29.50
N PRO A 490 -14.65 5.66 29.10
CA PRO A 490 -13.58 5.15 28.25
C PRO A 490 -13.61 5.69 26.82
N SER A 491 -12.49 5.60 26.10
CA SER A 491 -12.38 5.97 24.70
C SER A 491 -13.32 5.16 23.81
N PRO A 492 -13.93 5.76 22.77
CA PRO A 492 -14.74 5.02 21.80
C PRO A 492 -13.95 3.95 21.07
N PHE A 493 -12.63 4.05 21.01
CA PHE A 493 -11.74 3.10 20.34
C PHE A 493 -11.26 1.96 21.23
N HIS A 494 -11.48 2.03 22.56
CA HIS A 494 -11.03 1.02 23.52
C HIS A 494 -11.42 -0.43 23.17
N PRO A 495 -12.60 -0.73 22.59
CA PRO A 495 -12.97 -2.08 22.19
C PRO A 495 -12.15 -2.63 20.99
N LEU A 496 -11.50 -1.77 20.22
CA LEU A 496 -10.91 -2.06 18.91
C LEU A 496 -9.48 -2.62 18.99
N ARG A 497 -9.26 -3.64 19.78
CA ARG A 497 -7.92 -4.21 20.04
C ARG A 497 -7.20 -4.78 18.81
N ASN A 498 -7.91 -4.98 17.70
CA ASN A 498 -7.37 -5.48 16.43
C ASN A 498 -7.10 -4.37 15.42
N LEU A 499 -7.37 -3.12 15.76
CA LEU A 499 -7.24 -2.00 14.83
C LEU A 499 -5.77 -1.79 14.43
N THR A 500 -5.53 -1.75 13.12
CA THR A 500 -4.21 -1.50 12.52
C THR A 500 -4.14 -0.14 11.84
N ILE A 501 -5.26 0.36 11.33
CA ILE A 501 -5.33 1.64 10.61
C ILE A 501 -6.47 2.48 11.17
N LEU A 502 -6.14 3.70 11.59
CA LEU A 502 -7.11 4.70 12.04
C LEU A 502 -6.87 6.04 11.35
N ASP A 503 -7.86 6.52 10.59
CA ASP A 503 -7.87 7.87 10.02
C ASP A 503 -8.98 8.69 10.66
N ILE A 504 -8.61 9.69 11.46
CA ILE A 504 -9.51 10.71 12.04
C ILE A 504 -9.09 12.12 11.60
N SER A 505 -8.51 12.21 10.43
CA SER A 505 -8.05 13.47 9.84
C SER A 505 -9.20 14.41 9.46
N ASN A 506 -8.91 15.69 9.37
CA ASN A 506 -9.87 16.73 8.95
C ASN A 506 -11.14 16.83 9.82
N ASN A 507 -11.01 16.65 11.14
CA ASN A 507 -12.16 16.69 12.07
C ASN A 507 -12.19 17.91 12.99
N ASN A 508 -11.22 18.79 12.87
CA ASN A 508 -11.04 19.94 13.78
C ASN A 508 -10.93 19.50 15.26
N LEU A 509 -10.32 18.33 15.48
CA LEU A 509 -10.15 17.74 16.79
C LEU A 509 -9.21 18.60 17.64
N ALA A 510 -9.70 19.05 18.81
CA ALA A 510 -8.96 19.96 19.67
C ALA A 510 -8.82 19.43 21.12
N ASN A 511 -9.73 18.59 21.57
CA ASN A 511 -9.75 18.05 22.94
C ASN A 511 -9.73 16.53 22.92
N VAL A 512 -8.70 15.96 23.52
CA VAL A 512 -8.56 14.52 23.70
C VAL A 512 -7.93 14.23 25.06
N LYS A 513 -8.10 13.03 25.60
CA LYS A 513 -7.47 12.54 26.81
C LYS A 513 -6.25 11.66 26.53
N ASP A 514 -5.45 11.42 27.55
CA ASP A 514 -4.27 10.52 27.48
C ASP A 514 -4.62 9.08 27.13
N ASP A 515 -5.84 8.63 27.47
CA ASP A 515 -6.36 7.28 27.24
C ASP A 515 -7.10 7.12 25.89
N LEU A 516 -7.03 8.13 25.00
CA LEU A 516 -7.77 8.10 23.72
C LEU A 516 -7.50 6.85 22.90
N PHE A 517 -6.25 6.40 22.83
CA PHE A 517 -5.83 5.24 22.06
C PHE A 517 -5.42 4.03 22.91
N ASP A 518 -5.84 4.04 24.20
CA ASP A 518 -5.56 2.91 25.09
C ASP A 518 -6.19 1.61 24.56
N GLY A 519 -5.41 0.54 24.58
CA GLY A 519 -5.81 -0.77 24.05
C GLY A 519 -5.51 -0.99 22.56
N LEU A 520 -5.11 0.03 21.80
CA LEU A 520 -4.80 -0.08 20.36
C LEU A 520 -3.38 -0.58 20.10
N HIS A 521 -2.95 -1.63 20.74
CA HIS A 521 -1.57 -2.13 20.66
C HIS A 521 -1.15 -2.63 19.27
N LYS A 522 -2.09 -2.87 18.34
CA LYS A 522 -1.82 -3.30 16.98
C LYS A 522 -1.85 -2.17 15.97
N LEU A 523 -2.05 -0.92 16.41
CA LEU A 523 -2.16 0.20 15.50
C LEU A 523 -0.82 0.46 14.81
N GLU A 524 -0.84 0.42 13.48
CA GLU A 524 0.32 0.63 12.61
C GLU A 524 0.29 1.98 11.91
N ILE A 525 -0.90 2.46 11.55
CA ILE A 525 -1.10 3.71 10.83
C ILE A 525 -2.11 4.59 11.55
N LEU A 526 -1.69 5.79 11.91
CA LEU A 526 -2.53 6.81 12.52
C LEU A 526 -2.45 8.11 11.72
N ASP A 527 -3.59 8.53 11.14
CA ASP A 527 -3.72 9.80 10.43
C ASP A 527 -4.53 10.79 11.26
N LEU A 528 -3.87 11.84 11.71
CA LEU A 528 -4.40 12.96 12.50
C LEU A 528 -4.28 14.29 11.78
N GLN A 529 -3.94 14.30 10.47
CA GLN A 529 -3.71 15.54 9.74
C GLN A 529 -4.94 16.47 9.73
N HIS A 530 -4.70 17.76 9.58
CA HIS A 530 -5.76 18.78 9.52
C HIS A 530 -6.73 18.72 10.72
N ASN A 531 -6.18 18.63 11.93
CA ASN A 531 -6.88 18.82 13.18
C ASN A 531 -6.37 20.09 13.90
N ASN A 532 -6.70 20.29 15.17
CA ASN A 532 -6.34 21.47 15.95
C ASN A 532 -5.70 21.06 17.29
N LEU A 533 -4.64 20.23 17.20
CA LEU A 533 -4.03 19.58 18.37
C LEU A 533 -3.02 20.47 19.11
N ALA A 534 -2.70 21.66 18.60
CA ALA A 534 -1.66 22.55 19.14
C ALA A 534 -1.81 22.82 20.63
N ARG A 535 -3.05 23.00 21.13
CA ARG A 535 -3.31 23.32 22.54
C ARG A 535 -2.91 22.21 23.51
N LEU A 536 -2.92 20.96 23.06
CA LEU A 536 -2.66 19.79 23.90
C LEU A 536 -1.21 19.69 24.36
N TRP A 537 -0.28 20.22 23.56
CA TRP A 537 1.15 20.10 23.80
C TRP A 537 1.82 21.41 24.25
N LYS A 538 1.05 22.50 24.41
CA LYS A 538 1.59 23.76 24.94
C LYS A 538 2.03 23.67 26.39
N HIS A 539 3.16 24.26 26.71
CA HIS A 539 3.63 24.41 28.10
C HIS A 539 2.61 25.08 29.05
N ALA A 540 1.78 25.93 28.46
CA ALA A 540 0.73 26.65 29.19
C ALA A 540 -0.55 25.81 29.44
N ASN A 541 -0.59 24.53 29.03
CA ASN A 541 -1.72 23.65 29.31
C ASN A 541 -1.79 23.35 30.80
N PRO A 542 -2.87 23.70 31.52
CA PRO A 542 -2.96 23.56 32.98
C PRO A 542 -2.78 22.13 33.50
N GLY A 543 -3.05 21.12 32.68
CA GLY A 543 -2.89 19.68 33.01
C GLY A 543 -1.56 19.08 32.56
N GLY A 544 -0.63 19.88 32.00
CA GLY A 544 0.56 19.37 31.31
C GLY A 544 0.27 18.86 29.90
N PRO A 545 1.26 18.35 29.18
CA PRO A 545 1.07 17.82 27.83
C PRO A 545 0.27 16.52 27.85
N VAL A 546 -0.72 16.39 26.94
CA VAL A 546 -1.53 15.18 26.79
C VAL A 546 -0.77 14.15 25.97
N LEU A 547 -0.45 12.99 26.58
CA LEU A 547 0.41 11.96 25.99
C LEU A 547 -0.40 10.79 25.36
N PHE A 548 -1.35 11.12 24.49
CA PHE A 548 -2.26 10.12 23.90
C PHE A 548 -1.59 9.11 22.94
N LEU A 549 -0.31 9.29 22.60
CA LEU A 549 0.45 8.36 21.74
C LEU A 549 1.24 7.30 22.50
N LYS A 550 1.30 7.37 23.84
CA LYS A 550 2.22 6.60 24.70
C LYS A 550 2.13 5.06 24.57
N ASP A 551 0.95 4.53 24.20
CA ASP A 551 0.70 3.08 24.16
C ASP A 551 0.75 2.50 22.73
N LEU A 552 1.08 3.30 21.73
CA LEU A 552 1.08 2.92 20.30
C LEU A 552 2.43 2.32 19.87
N LEU A 553 2.91 1.30 20.57
CA LEU A 553 4.26 0.73 20.40
C LEU A 553 4.53 0.14 18.99
N ASN A 554 3.49 -0.26 18.25
CA ASN A 554 3.60 -0.83 16.91
C ASN A 554 3.35 0.20 15.80
N LEU A 555 3.30 1.49 16.13
CA LEU A 555 3.01 2.52 15.15
C LEU A 555 4.16 2.65 14.13
N HIS A 556 3.84 2.52 12.84
CA HIS A 556 4.77 2.64 11.73
C HIS A 556 4.65 4.00 11.00
N ILE A 557 3.43 4.51 10.89
CA ILE A 557 3.13 5.75 10.17
C ILE A 557 2.29 6.66 11.06
N LEU A 558 2.80 7.86 11.30
CA LEU A 558 2.10 8.91 12.04
C LEU A 558 2.04 10.19 11.21
N ASN A 559 0.83 10.63 10.92
CA ASN A 559 0.58 11.88 10.20
C ASN A 559 -0.03 12.93 11.11
N LEU A 560 0.72 13.99 11.40
CA LEU A 560 0.35 15.14 12.22
C LEU A 560 0.39 16.46 11.44
N LYS A 561 0.37 16.38 10.10
CA LYS A 561 0.39 17.52 9.21
C LYS A 561 -0.74 18.51 9.48
N SER A 562 -0.49 19.81 9.40
CA SER A 562 -1.51 20.85 9.49
C SER A 562 -2.34 20.79 10.78
N ASN A 563 -1.70 20.68 11.94
CA ASN A 563 -2.33 20.69 13.26
C ASN A 563 -2.12 21.99 14.04
N GLY A 564 -1.41 22.97 13.45
CA GLY A 564 -1.07 24.24 14.09
C GLY A 564 -0.06 24.09 15.22
N LEU A 565 0.68 22.98 15.29
CA LEU A 565 1.68 22.68 16.32
C LEU A 565 2.79 23.72 16.29
N ASP A 566 3.04 24.34 17.45
CA ASP A 566 4.15 25.28 17.70
C ASP A 566 5.21 24.69 18.64
N GLU A 567 4.81 23.75 19.49
CA GLU A 567 5.66 23.01 20.43
C GLU A 567 5.37 21.51 20.36
N ILE A 568 6.41 20.69 20.60
CA ILE A 568 6.28 19.25 20.77
C ILE A 568 7.07 18.86 22.04
N PRO A 569 6.42 18.38 23.10
CA PRO A 569 7.09 17.88 24.29
C PRO A 569 7.95 16.64 24.01
N VAL A 570 9.12 16.51 24.63
CA VAL A 570 10.05 15.39 24.40
C VAL A 570 9.41 13.99 24.60
N GLN A 571 8.41 13.91 25.50
CA GLN A 571 7.77 12.65 25.84
C GLN A 571 6.78 12.14 24.80
N VAL A 572 6.37 12.98 23.83
CA VAL A 572 5.26 12.66 22.90
C VAL A 572 5.56 11.47 22.02
N PHE A 573 6.81 11.37 21.51
CA PHE A 573 7.22 10.25 20.65
C PHE A 573 7.98 9.15 21.37
N LYS A 574 8.06 9.24 22.71
CA LYS A 574 8.79 8.26 23.52
C LYS A 574 8.18 6.88 23.39
N GLY A 575 9.04 5.87 23.14
CA GLY A 575 8.62 4.48 22.99
C GLY A 575 8.14 4.08 21.60
N LEU A 576 8.03 5.03 20.63
CA LEU A 576 7.61 4.73 19.26
C LEU A 576 8.79 4.20 18.42
N PHE A 577 9.41 3.11 18.82
CA PHE A 577 10.62 2.55 18.18
C PHE A 577 10.37 2.00 16.77
N GLN A 578 9.13 1.63 16.44
CA GLN A 578 8.74 1.06 15.16
C GLN A 578 8.38 2.13 14.12
N LEU A 579 8.39 3.42 14.51
CA LEU A 579 7.95 4.50 13.64
C LEU A 579 8.89 4.63 12.43
N ARG A 580 8.32 4.50 11.21
CA ARG A 580 9.03 4.55 9.93
C ARG A 580 8.79 5.84 9.17
N SER A 581 7.61 6.42 9.31
CA SER A 581 7.23 7.66 8.64
C SER A 581 6.54 8.60 9.62
N LEU A 582 7.03 9.83 9.69
CA LEU A 582 6.47 10.90 10.52
C LEU A 582 6.28 12.15 9.68
N ASP A 583 5.02 12.57 9.51
CA ASP A 583 4.68 13.83 8.84
C ASP A 583 4.26 14.89 9.87
N LEU A 584 5.06 15.92 10.00
CA LEU A 584 4.85 17.13 10.81
C LEU A 584 4.77 18.38 9.93
N GLY A 585 4.59 18.22 8.63
CA GLY A 585 4.55 19.32 7.66
C GLY A 585 3.41 20.30 7.90
N SER A 586 3.57 21.52 7.42
CA SER A 586 2.55 22.59 7.49
C SER A 586 2.06 22.86 8.92
N ASN A 587 2.98 22.92 9.88
CA ASN A 587 2.74 23.36 11.26
C ASN A 587 3.47 24.68 11.54
N ASN A 588 3.58 25.08 12.81
CA ASN A 588 4.24 26.32 13.23
C ASN A 588 5.50 26.02 14.07
N LEU A 589 6.12 24.85 13.89
CA LEU A 589 7.26 24.40 14.67
C LEU A 589 8.48 25.28 14.39
N ASN A 590 9.04 25.88 15.45
CA ASN A 590 10.23 26.75 15.33
C ASN A 590 11.47 26.12 15.98
N LEU A 591 11.39 25.75 17.25
CA LEU A 591 12.44 25.09 18.00
C LEU A 591 11.96 23.70 18.43
N LEU A 592 12.74 22.70 18.09
CA LEU A 592 12.48 21.33 18.54
C LEU A 592 13.39 21.01 19.72
N PRO A 593 12.87 20.39 20.79
CA PRO A 593 13.68 20.08 21.97
C PRO A 593 14.74 19.01 21.66
N ALA A 594 15.87 19.10 22.34
CA ALA A 594 16.88 18.06 22.27
C ALA A 594 16.29 16.71 22.65
N SER A 595 16.78 15.64 22.03
CA SER A 595 16.33 14.24 22.29
C SER A 595 14.87 13.96 21.90
N LEU A 596 14.24 14.80 21.10
CA LEU A 596 12.85 14.59 20.64
C LEU A 596 12.72 13.28 19.84
N PHE A 597 13.73 12.95 19.04
CA PHE A 597 13.70 11.80 18.13
C PHE A 597 14.67 10.67 18.56
N ASP A 598 15.06 10.59 19.83
CA ASP A 598 16.04 9.58 20.29
C ASP A 598 15.53 8.15 20.18
N ASP A 599 14.24 7.93 20.33
CA ASP A 599 13.60 6.61 20.25
C ASP A 599 13.22 6.21 18.81
N GLN A 600 13.27 7.14 17.83
CA GLN A 600 12.82 6.89 16.45
C GLN A 600 13.93 6.27 15.58
N ILE A 601 14.49 5.16 16.05
CA ILE A 601 15.61 4.46 15.41
C ILE A 601 15.26 3.80 14.06
N SER A 602 13.97 3.57 13.79
CA SER A 602 13.46 2.93 12.57
C SER A 602 12.99 3.94 11.53
N LEU A 603 13.16 5.25 11.77
CA LEU A 603 12.60 6.29 10.92
C LEU A 603 13.25 6.30 9.53
N ASN A 604 12.43 6.16 8.48
CA ASN A 604 12.84 6.16 7.08
C ASN A 604 12.43 7.44 6.35
N SER A 605 11.28 8.03 6.71
CA SER A 605 10.76 9.25 6.09
C SER A 605 10.37 10.25 7.19
N LEU A 606 10.89 11.47 7.09
CA LEU A 606 10.60 12.59 8.00
C LEU A 606 10.20 13.81 7.18
N ILE A 607 8.98 14.30 7.38
CA ILE A 607 8.42 15.44 6.68
C ILE A 607 8.21 16.59 7.66
N LEU A 608 8.93 17.67 7.47
CA LEU A 608 8.93 18.91 8.27
C LEU A 608 8.76 20.17 7.42
N GLN A 609 8.37 19.99 6.14
CA GLN A 609 8.16 21.10 5.21
C GLN A 609 7.14 22.13 5.71
N LYS A 610 7.30 23.40 5.31
CA LYS A 610 6.35 24.48 5.66
C LYS A 610 6.15 24.62 7.18
N ASN A 611 7.23 24.73 7.90
CA ASN A 611 7.29 25.06 9.32
C ASN A 611 8.08 26.35 9.56
N LEU A 612 8.43 26.65 10.79
CA LEU A 612 9.23 27.82 11.18
C LEU A 612 10.60 27.41 11.71
N ILE A 613 11.12 26.25 11.29
CA ILE A 613 12.38 25.71 11.78
C ILE A 613 13.53 26.57 11.28
N THR A 614 14.30 27.13 12.22
CA THR A 614 15.46 27.96 11.94
C THR A 614 16.78 27.22 12.06
N SER A 615 16.86 26.19 12.94
CA SER A 615 18.09 25.43 13.20
C SER A 615 17.89 23.94 13.04
N VAL A 616 18.94 23.26 12.54
CA VAL A 616 18.97 21.79 12.40
C VAL A 616 20.21 21.27 13.13
N GLU A 617 20.02 20.84 14.36
CA GLU A 617 21.07 20.47 15.28
C GLU A 617 21.16 18.95 15.51
N GLU A 618 22.38 18.44 15.68
CA GLU A 618 22.65 17.02 15.94
C GLU A 618 21.91 16.48 17.18
N LYS A 619 21.85 17.29 18.24
CA LYS A 619 21.18 16.90 19.50
C LYS A 619 19.68 16.65 19.36
N VAL A 620 19.04 17.12 18.26
CA VAL A 620 17.63 16.91 17.94
C VAL A 620 17.48 15.80 16.90
N PHE A 621 18.25 15.85 15.82
CA PHE A 621 18.04 15.05 14.62
C PHE A 621 19.02 13.87 14.45
N GLY A 622 20.11 13.83 15.25
CA GLY A 622 21.21 12.90 15.04
C GLY A 622 20.81 11.43 15.00
N THR A 623 19.86 11.02 15.84
CA THR A 623 19.34 9.62 15.84
C THR A 623 18.42 9.36 14.65
N ALA A 624 17.48 10.27 14.36
CA ALA A 624 16.53 10.12 13.28
C ALA A 624 17.22 10.07 11.90
N PHE A 625 18.25 10.88 11.68
CA PHE A 625 18.93 11.00 10.38
C PHE A 625 19.85 9.83 10.03
N LYS A 626 20.14 8.91 10.97
CA LYS A 626 21.05 7.76 10.73
C LYS A 626 20.52 6.79 9.66
N ASN A 627 19.21 6.54 9.64
CA ASN A 627 18.58 5.54 8.77
C ASN A 627 17.59 6.16 7.78
N LEU A 628 17.59 7.49 7.67
CA LEU A 628 16.60 8.21 6.88
C LEU A 628 16.82 7.96 5.38
N LYS A 629 15.73 7.66 4.67
CA LYS A 629 15.71 7.49 3.21
C LYS A 629 15.13 8.71 2.51
N GLU A 630 14.25 9.44 3.18
CA GLU A 630 13.55 10.60 2.66
C GLU A 630 13.44 11.68 3.72
N LEU A 631 13.81 12.92 3.37
CA LEU A 631 13.70 14.10 4.22
C LEU A 631 13.08 15.25 3.43
N GLU A 632 11.95 15.78 3.93
CA GLU A 632 11.36 17.00 3.41
C GLU A 632 11.36 18.09 4.48
N MET A 633 12.17 19.11 4.30
CA MET A 633 12.26 20.29 5.19
C MET A 633 12.22 21.60 4.41
N ASP A 634 11.78 21.57 3.15
CA ASP A 634 11.64 22.77 2.34
C ASP A 634 10.69 23.80 2.95
N SER A 635 10.78 25.03 2.50
CA SER A 635 9.90 26.11 2.97
C SER A 635 9.98 26.35 4.50
N ASN A 636 11.17 26.19 5.09
CA ASN A 636 11.50 26.60 6.46
C ASN A 636 12.45 27.82 6.43
N PRO A 637 12.39 28.75 7.43
CA PRO A 637 13.22 29.94 7.48
C PRO A 637 14.58 29.65 8.11
N PHE A 638 15.45 28.86 7.45
CA PHE A 638 16.74 28.45 8.00
C PHE A 638 17.65 29.64 8.36
N ASP A 639 18.27 29.57 9.53
CA ASP A 639 19.30 30.47 10.00
C ASP A 639 20.69 29.94 9.65
N CYS A 640 21.34 30.55 8.65
CA CYS A 640 22.62 30.11 8.15
C CYS A 640 23.77 30.66 8.97
N THR A 641 23.89 30.20 10.21
CA THR A 641 24.98 30.45 11.14
C THR A 641 25.70 29.18 11.52
N CYS A 642 26.89 29.25 12.08
CA CYS A 642 27.65 28.10 12.51
C CYS A 642 26.94 27.27 13.56
N GLU A 643 26.16 27.89 14.44
CA GLU A 643 25.44 27.20 15.51
C GLU A 643 24.21 26.50 14.99
N SER A 644 23.51 27.09 14.03
CA SER A 644 22.17 26.63 13.59
C SER A 644 22.21 25.57 12.48
N ILE A 645 23.19 25.63 11.53
CA ILE A 645 23.10 24.86 10.29
C ILE A 645 24.38 24.04 9.96
N SER A 646 25.52 24.30 10.63
CA SER A 646 26.80 23.69 10.23
C SER A 646 26.79 22.15 10.26
N TRP A 647 26.12 21.54 11.25
CA TRP A 647 25.97 20.09 11.33
C TRP A 647 25.13 19.58 10.16
N PHE A 648 24.01 20.24 9.83
CA PHE A 648 23.13 19.84 8.74
C PHE A 648 23.84 19.88 7.39
N VAL A 649 24.57 20.95 7.09
CA VAL A 649 25.38 21.07 5.87
C VAL A 649 26.46 19.98 5.82
N SER A 650 27.10 19.67 6.95
CA SER A 650 28.05 18.55 7.03
C SER A 650 27.41 17.22 6.72
N TRP A 651 26.19 16.98 7.21
CA TRP A 651 25.41 15.78 6.95
C TRP A 651 24.94 15.70 5.49
N LEU A 652 24.47 16.81 4.91
CA LEU A 652 24.04 16.90 3.50
C LEU A 652 25.15 16.50 2.52
N ASN A 653 26.41 16.80 2.84
CA ASN A 653 27.56 16.47 1.99
C ASN A 653 27.90 14.96 1.96
N VAL A 654 27.41 14.17 2.89
CA VAL A 654 27.77 12.73 3.02
C VAL A 654 26.56 11.80 2.91
N THR A 655 25.34 12.33 2.99
CA THR A 655 24.11 11.52 3.02
C THR A 655 23.73 11.01 1.63
N GLN A 656 23.09 9.84 1.60
CA GLN A 656 22.41 9.28 0.42
C GLN A 656 20.89 9.42 0.50
N THR A 657 20.40 10.14 1.49
CA THR A 657 18.97 10.38 1.69
C THR A 657 18.39 11.18 0.53
N ASN A 658 17.22 10.77 0.04
CA ASN A 658 16.47 11.54 -0.95
C ASN A 658 15.89 12.80 -0.30
N ILE A 659 16.24 13.99 -0.84
CA ILE A 659 15.80 15.29 -0.30
C ILE A 659 15.19 16.09 -1.46
N PRO A 660 13.87 15.98 -1.67
CA PRO A 660 13.20 16.71 -2.74
C PRO A 660 13.39 18.22 -2.62
N GLY A 661 13.72 18.87 -3.74
CA GLY A 661 13.88 20.33 -3.80
C GLY A 661 15.10 20.91 -3.09
N LEU A 662 16.10 20.10 -2.73
CA LEU A 662 17.32 20.56 -2.06
C LEU A 662 18.03 21.68 -2.84
N ASP A 663 18.06 21.59 -4.16
CA ASP A 663 18.71 22.56 -5.06
C ASP A 663 17.88 23.84 -5.31
N THR A 664 16.66 23.94 -4.79
CA THR A 664 15.74 25.03 -5.15
C THR A 664 15.00 25.64 -3.98
N HIS A 665 14.60 24.86 -2.98
CA HIS A 665 13.66 25.29 -1.93
C HIS A 665 14.27 25.35 -0.51
N TYR A 666 15.52 24.92 -0.32
CA TYR A 666 16.22 25.00 0.96
C TYR A 666 17.04 26.28 1.00
N LEU A 667 16.41 27.39 1.39
CA LEU A 667 16.97 28.71 1.34
C LEU A 667 17.28 29.25 2.75
N CYS A 668 18.42 29.93 2.89
CA CYS A 668 18.76 30.72 4.07
C CYS A 668 17.83 31.95 4.21
N ASN A 669 17.24 32.14 5.38
CA ASN A 669 16.44 33.33 5.69
C ASN A 669 17.25 34.37 6.43
N THR A 670 18.10 33.96 7.37
CA THR A 670 18.99 34.82 8.16
C THR A 670 20.41 34.27 8.15
N PRO A 671 21.45 35.08 8.43
CA PRO A 671 21.46 36.53 8.47
C PRO A 671 21.32 37.15 7.06
N PRO A 672 21.08 38.46 6.94
CA PRO A 672 20.86 39.14 5.64
C PRO A 672 21.93 38.88 4.58
N LYS A 673 23.16 38.62 5.00
CA LYS A 673 24.30 38.29 4.12
C LYS A 673 24.05 37.03 3.29
N TYR A 674 23.33 36.07 3.83
CA TYR A 674 23.06 34.76 3.20
C TYR A 674 21.61 34.63 2.74
N HIS A 675 20.77 35.65 2.90
CA HIS A 675 19.36 35.60 2.52
C HIS A 675 19.16 35.13 1.08
N SER A 676 18.26 34.18 0.88
CA SER A 676 17.96 33.52 -0.40
C SER A 676 19.09 32.68 -1.02
N ASN A 677 20.20 32.49 -0.31
CA ASN A 677 21.22 31.51 -0.74
C ASN A 677 20.77 30.09 -0.36
N LEU A 678 21.20 29.10 -1.15
CA LEU A 678 20.94 27.70 -0.83
C LEU A 678 21.71 27.27 0.43
N VAL A 679 21.04 26.54 1.32
CA VAL A 679 21.63 26.00 2.56
C VAL A 679 22.85 25.13 2.27
N MET A 680 22.81 24.33 1.22
CA MET A 680 23.93 23.46 0.83
C MET A 680 25.21 24.23 0.45
N ASN A 681 25.09 25.48 0.03
CA ASN A 681 26.21 26.35 -0.36
C ASN A 681 26.80 27.15 0.82
N PHE A 682 26.31 26.91 2.04
CA PHE A 682 26.83 27.56 3.22
C PHE A 682 28.26 27.08 3.55
N ASP A 683 29.23 28.00 3.60
CA ASP A 683 30.60 27.64 3.90
C ASP A 683 30.79 27.36 5.40
N ILE A 684 31.03 26.07 5.70
CA ILE A 684 31.28 25.58 7.07
C ILE A 684 32.74 25.68 7.50
N SER A 685 33.65 26.11 6.60
CA SER A 685 35.10 26.18 6.91
C SER A 685 35.38 27.11 8.09
N PRO A 686 34.77 28.30 8.19
CA PRO A 686 34.94 29.18 9.36
C PRO A 686 34.42 28.58 10.68
N CYS A 687 33.47 27.63 10.60
CA CYS A 687 32.86 27.00 11.78
C CYS A 687 33.75 25.91 12.42
N LYS A 688 34.79 25.47 11.71
CA LYS A 688 35.72 24.40 12.16
C LYS A 688 36.99 24.92 12.78
N ASP A 689 37.00 26.15 13.34
CA ASP A 689 38.19 26.72 13.94
C ASP A 689 38.62 25.90 15.18
N SER A 690 39.58 25.02 14.93
CA SER A 690 40.10 24.04 15.91
C SER A 690 41.36 24.54 16.67
N ALA A 691 41.69 25.81 16.56
CA ALA A 691 42.90 26.36 17.16
C ALA A 691 43.03 26.17 18.69
N PRO A 692 41.92 26.34 19.49
CA PRO A 692 42.03 26.06 20.93
C PRO A 692 42.14 24.54 21.28
N PHE A 693 41.61 23.67 20.44
CA PHE A 693 41.58 22.23 20.73
C PHE A 693 42.90 21.52 20.43
N LYS A 694 43.74 22.05 19.51
CA LYS A 694 45.07 21.47 19.23
C LYS A 694 46.00 21.59 20.43
N LEU A 695 45.92 22.70 21.18
CA LEU A 695 46.71 22.89 22.38
C LEU A 695 46.25 21.96 23.51
N LEU A 696 44.93 21.81 23.67
CA LEU A 696 44.34 20.90 24.67
C LEU A 696 44.63 19.42 24.34
N TYR A 697 44.68 19.06 23.05
CA TYR A 697 45.03 17.73 22.57
C TYR A 697 46.48 17.36 22.92
N ILE A 698 47.40 18.30 22.71
CA ILE A 698 48.84 18.08 23.05
C ILE A 698 49.02 17.90 24.57
N ILE A 699 48.29 18.69 25.39
CA ILE A 699 48.35 18.55 26.85
C ILE A 699 47.71 17.21 27.32
N SER A 700 46.54 16.86 26.71
CA SER A 700 45.86 15.64 27.13
C SER A 700 46.57 14.34 26.72
N THR A 701 47.21 14.33 25.53
CA THR A 701 48.01 13.16 25.10
C THR A 701 49.21 12.93 25.99
N THR A 702 49.90 13.98 26.49
CA THR A 702 51.00 13.84 27.47
C THR A 702 50.53 13.31 28.84
N VAL A 703 49.35 13.72 29.30
CA VAL A 703 48.75 13.18 30.54
C VAL A 703 48.30 11.74 30.39
N ILE A 704 47.73 11.38 29.24
CA ILE A 704 47.25 10.00 28.94
C ILE A 704 48.43 9.02 28.86
N MET A 705 49.55 9.41 28.24
CA MET A 705 50.74 8.57 28.18
C MET A 705 51.34 8.30 29.60
N LEU A 706 51.25 9.27 30.50
CA LEU A 706 51.65 9.09 31.90
C LEU A 706 50.71 8.15 32.68
N LEU A 707 49.40 8.23 32.40
CA LEU A 707 48.39 7.36 33.00
C LEU A 707 48.49 5.91 32.49
N ILE A 708 48.78 5.71 31.19
CA ILE A 708 49.00 4.38 30.63
C ILE A 708 50.19 3.69 31.26
N PHE A 709 51.25 4.44 31.56
CA PHE A 709 52.40 3.91 32.28
C PHE A 709 52.06 3.45 33.72
N ILE A 710 51.17 4.14 34.40
CA ILE A 710 50.65 3.77 35.74
C ILE A 710 49.75 2.55 35.63
N VAL A 711 48.88 2.45 34.59
CA VAL A 711 47.95 1.32 34.39
C VAL A 711 48.70 0.01 34.07
N ILE A 712 49.83 0.08 33.38
CA ILE A 712 50.67 -1.09 33.07
C ILE A 712 51.25 -1.66 34.38
N LEU A 713 51.62 -0.82 35.35
CA LEU A 713 52.07 -1.25 36.69
C LEU A 713 50.97 -1.90 37.55
N ILE A 714 49.72 -1.53 37.30
CA ILE A 714 48.56 -2.08 38.04
C ILE A 714 48.04 -3.39 37.39
N HIS A 715 48.46 -3.74 36.19
CA HIS A 715 47.93 -4.88 35.43
C HIS A 715 48.32 -6.27 36.01
N PHE A 716 49.40 -6.39 36.76
CA PHE A 716 49.82 -7.68 37.34
C PHE A 716 49.03 -8.10 38.57
N GLU A 717 48.35 -7.19 39.28
CA GLU A 717 47.55 -7.47 40.49
C GLU A 717 46.05 -7.03 40.37
N GLY A 718 45.60 -6.65 39.20
CA GLY A 718 44.36 -5.86 38.96
C GLY A 718 43.06 -6.47 39.43
N TRP A 719 42.94 -7.79 39.54
CA TRP A 719 41.67 -8.42 39.97
C TRP A 719 41.45 -8.32 41.49
N ARG A 720 42.48 -8.31 42.31
CA ARG A 720 42.39 -8.09 43.74
C ARG A 720 42.07 -6.65 44.10
N ILE A 721 42.68 -5.72 43.37
CA ILE A 721 42.46 -4.27 43.58
C ILE A 721 41.03 -3.87 43.12
N ALA A 722 40.52 -4.41 42.02
CA ALA A 722 39.15 -4.14 41.54
C ALA A 722 38.08 -4.67 42.52
N PHE A 723 38.34 -5.81 43.17
CA PHE A 723 37.45 -6.37 44.19
C PHE A 723 37.40 -5.48 45.46
N TYR A 724 38.55 -5.10 46.00
CA TYR A 724 38.61 -4.26 47.20
C TYR A 724 38.15 -2.81 46.92
N TRP A 725 38.41 -2.28 45.70
CA TRP A 725 37.91 -0.99 45.26
C TRP A 725 36.39 -0.96 45.18
N ASN A 726 35.74 -1.96 44.56
CA ASN A 726 34.29 -2.04 44.50
C ASN A 726 33.65 -2.22 45.91
N VAL A 727 34.28 -2.95 46.78
CA VAL A 727 33.84 -3.08 48.19
C VAL A 727 33.99 -1.77 48.94
N SER A 728 35.07 -1.03 48.72
CA SER A 728 35.32 0.29 49.35
C SER A 728 34.43 1.40 48.80
N VAL A 729 34.18 1.43 47.49
CA VAL A 729 33.28 2.40 46.84
C VAL A 729 31.84 2.17 47.31
N ASN A 730 31.40 0.92 47.46
CA ASN A 730 30.09 0.62 48.01
C ASN A 730 29.95 1.00 49.50
N ARG A 731 31.07 1.03 50.21
CA ARG A 731 31.10 1.49 51.61
C ARG A 731 31.12 3.01 51.75
N VAL A 732 31.79 3.72 50.82
CA VAL A 732 31.89 5.19 50.84
C VAL A 732 30.65 5.88 50.24
N LEU A 733 29.97 5.21 49.31
CA LEU A 733 28.73 5.74 48.71
C LEU A 733 27.47 5.44 49.57
N GLY A 734 27.61 5.00 50.80
CA GLY A 734 26.55 5.01 51.82
C GLY A 734 25.35 4.13 51.51
N PHE A 735 25.59 2.89 51.06
CA PHE A 735 24.53 1.88 51.11
C PHE A 735 24.34 1.47 52.58
N THR A 736 23.55 2.26 53.29
CA THR A 736 23.03 1.91 54.60
C THR A 736 21.91 0.88 54.42
N GLU A 737 21.90 -0.12 55.33
CA GLU A 737 20.76 -0.99 55.49
C GLU A 737 19.53 -0.13 55.72
N ILE A 738 18.59 -0.17 54.78
CA ILE A 738 17.32 0.48 54.95
C ILE A 738 16.37 -0.51 55.64
N ASP A 739 15.82 -0.01 56.70
CA ASP A 739 14.87 -0.58 57.60
C ASP A 739 13.85 -1.53 56.96
N ARG A 740 13.74 -2.70 57.54
CA ARG A 740 12.74 -3.75 57.26
C ARG A 740 11.36 -3.38 57.80
N GLN A 741 10.89 -2.18 57.58
CA GLN A 741 9.54 -1.82 58.00
C GLN A 741 8.78 -1.28 56.77
N GLN A 742 8.05 -2.15 56.11
CA GLN A 742 6.67 -1.88 55.61
C GLN A 742 6.09 -2.81 54.55
N GLU A 743 6.80 -3.80 53.98
CA GLU A 743 6.12 -4.87 53.25
C GLU A 743 6.72 -6.23 53.56
N LYS A 744 5.91 -7.14 54.18
CA LYS A 744 6.32 -8.54 54.42
C LYS A 744 6.20 -9.31 53.11
N PHE A 745 7.30 -9.49 52.44
CA PHE A 745 7.42 -10.48 51.37
C PHE A 745 7.77 -11.84 51.99
N ASP A 746 7.17 -12.90 51.44
CA ASP A 746 7.43 -14.27 51.91
C ASP A 746 8.76 -14.78 51.40
N TYR A 747 9.21 -14.23 50.24
CA TYR A 747 10.45 -14.59 49.55
C TYR A 747 11.27 -13.36 49.18
N ASP A 748 12.58 -13.48 49.22
CA ASP A 748 13.49 -12.42 48.77
C ASP A 748 13.56 -12.30 47.23
N ALA A 749 13.42 -13.42 46.52
CA ALA A 749 13.31 -13.42 45.09
C ALA A 749 12.58 -14.65 44.54
N TYR A 750 11.79 -14.42 43.49
CA TYR A 750 11.25 -15.46 42.63
C TYR A 750 12.20 -15.73 41.47
N VAL A 751 12.59 -17.00 41.25
CA VAL A 751 13.56 -17.41 40.22
C VAL A 751 12.85 -18.00 39.04
N ILE A 752 12.89 -17.27 37.90
CA ILE A 752 12.32 -17.70 36.64
C ILE A 752 13.39 -18.39 35.80
N HIS A 753 13.13 -19.63 35.39
CA HIS A 753 14.04 -20.43 34.58
C HIS A 753 13.28 -21.33 33.59
N ALA A 754 13.95 -21.83 32.55
CA ALA A 754 13.35 -22.86 31.68
C ALA A 754 13.28 -24.21 32.39
N ARG A 755 12.28 -25.04 32.10
CA ARG A 755 12.10 -26.39 32.66
C ARG A 755 13.34 -27.29 32.51
N ARG A 756 14.12 -27.11 31.45
CA ARG A 756 15.36 -27.84 31.18
C ARG A 756 16.51 -27.44 32.12
N ASP A 757 16.47 -26.24 32.69
CA ASP A 757 17.51 -25.70 33.58
C ASP A 757 17.22 -25.99 35.08
N ARG A 758 16.13 -26.68 35.40
CA ARG A 758 15.66 -27.03 36.72
C ARG A 758 16.76 -27.61 37.63
N ASN A 759 17.46 -28.63 37.16
CA ASN A 759 18.52 -29.30 37.96
C ASN A 759 19.68 -28.35 38.28
N TRP A 760 19.98 -27.47 37.33
CA TRP A 760 21.03 -26.47 37.53
C TRP A 760 20.58 -25.42 38.56
N VAL A 761 19.36 -24.94 38.49
CA VAL A 761 18.78 -23.95 39.41
C VAL A 761 18.72 -24.53 40.85
N SER A 762 18.14 -25.71 41.02
CA SER A 762 18.07 -26.38 42.32
C SER A 762 19.46 -26.57 42.93
N LYS A 763 20.45 -27.02 42.15
CA LYS A 763 21.82 -27.27 42.63
C LYS A 763 22.55 -26.00 43.06
N ASN A 764 22.22 -24.85 42.52
CA ASN A 764 22.95 -23.59 42.76
C ASN A 764 22.20 -22.62 43.69
N PHE A 765 20.86 -22.67 43.77
CA PHE A 765 20.09 -21.75 44.59
C PHE A 765 19.70 -22.36 45.96
N ILE A 766 19.35 -23.66 46.05
CA ILE A 766 18.98 -24.28 47.31
C ILE A 766 20.14 -24.25 48.35
N PRO A 767 21.39 -24.55 48.00
CA PRO A 767 22.49 -24.45 48.98
C PRO A 767 22.78 -23.02 49.46
N LEU A 768 22.32 -21.99 48.74
CA LEU A 768 22.43 -20.59 49.15
C LEU A 768 21.43 -20.24 50.28
N GLU A 769 20.31 -20.96 50.39
CA GLU A 769 19.35 -20.85 51.47
C GLU A 769 19.88 -21.61 52.75
N GLU A 770 20.46 -22.79 52.53
CA GLU A 770 20.82 -23.71 53.63
C GLU A 770 22.11 -23.34 54.37
N ASN A 771 23.07 -22.69 53.65
CA ASN A 771 24.45 -22.49 54.17
C ASN A 771 24.71 -21.12 54.78
N ASP A 772 23.69 -20.26 55.03
CA ASP A 772 23.96 -18.88 55.43
C ASP A 772 23.10 -18.35 56.58
N GLN A 773 23.79 -17.67 57.52
CA GLN A 773 23.18 -16.81 58.54
C GLN A 773 22.33 -15.64 57.96
N SER A 774 22.23 -15.51 56.61
CA SER A 774 21.58 -14.39 55.95
C SER A 774 20.08 -14.55 55.69
N GLN A 775 19.46 -15.68 56.02
CA GLN A 775 18.04 -15.96 55.90
C GLN A 775 17.41 -15.57 54.55
N ILE A 776 18.13 -15.71 53.41
CA ILE A 776 17.57 -15.45 52.07
C ILE A 776 16.67 -16.62 51.69
N ARG A 777 15.43 -16.31 51.22
CA ARG A 777 14.45 -17.29 50.78
C ARG A 777 14.13 -17.07 49.28
N PHE A 778 14.32 -18.08 48.46
CA PHE A 778 13.96 -18.10 47.07
C PHE A 778 12.62 -18.82 46.87
N CYS A 779 11.78 -18.28 46.01
CA CYS A 779 10.59 -18.96 45.49
C CYS A 779 10.99 -19.72 44.24
N LEU A 780 10.89 -21.05 44.27
CA LEU A 780 11.17 -21.96 43.16
C LEU A 780 9.90 -22.68 42.73
N GLU A 781 9.63 -22.75 41.42
CA GLU A 781 8.38 -23.34 40.90
C GLU A 781 8.10 -24.74 41.39
N GLU A 782 9.11 -25.58 41.48
CA GLU A 782 8.96 -26.99 41.83
C GLU A 782 8.73 -27.24 43.34
N ARG A 783 9.09 -26.29 44.18
CA ARG A 783 9.01 -26.45 45.63
C ARG A 783 7.85 -25.66 46.22
N ASP A 784 7.60 -24.46 45.70
CA ASP A 784 6.80 -23.46 46.36
C ASP A 784 5.47 -23.16 45.67
N PHE A 785 5.19 -23.77 44.49
CA PHE A 785 3.92 -23.64 43.85
C PHE A 785 2.85 -24.51 44.53
N GLU A 786 1.70 -23.91 44.81
CA GLU A 786 0.59 -24.59 45.44
C GLU A 786 -0.11 -25.57 44.49
N ALA A 787 -0.32 -26.81 44.91
CA ALA A 787 -1.00 -27.79 44.10
C ALA A 787 -2.50 -27.46 43.94
N GLY A 788 -3.02 -27.55 42.74
CA GLY A 788 -4.46 -27.35 42.46
C GLY A 788 -4.84 -26.00 41.82
N ILE A 789 -3.92 -25.06 41.70
CA ILE A 789 -4.13 -23.79 40.99
C ILE A 789 -3.42 -23.82 39.64
N SER A 790 -3.88 -23.00 38.69
CA SER A 790 -3.23 -22.92 37.39
C SER A 790 -1.79 -22.41 37.50
N GLU A 791 -0.88 -22.93 36.66
CA GLU A 791 0.54 -22.48 36.59
C GLU A 791 0.65 -20.97 36.42
N PHE A 792 -0.28 -20.37 35.74
CA PHE A 792 -0.40 -18.92 35.53
C PHE A 792 -0.72 -18.16 36.79
N GLU A 793 -1.66 -18.65 37.58
CA GLU A 793 -2.08 -18.05 38.85
C GLU A 793 -1.03 -18.23 39.94
N ALA A 794 -0.38 -19.40 39.98
CA ALA A 794 0.73 -19.67 40.86
C ALA A 794 1.90 -18.71 40.59
N THR A 795 2.22 -18.45 39.32
CA THR A 795 3.25 -17.49 38.93
C THR A 795 2.89 -16.06 39.37
N ILE A 796 1.66 -15.61 39.18
CA ILE A 796 1.22 -14.28 39.63
C ILE A 796 1.33 -14.15 41.15
N ASN A 797 0.92 -15.15 41.87
CA ASN A 797 1.00 -15.16 43.31
C ASN A 797 2.45 -15.14 43.83
N SER A 798 3.34 -15.91 43.19
CA SER A 798 4.77 -15.93 43.52
C SER A 798 5.47 -14.60 43.21
N ILE A 799 5.09 -13.93 42.12
CA ILE A 799 5.60 -12.58 41.80
C ILE A 799 5.17 -11.58 42.87
N LYS A 800 3.91 -11.62 43.34
CA LYS A 800 3.39 -10.71 44.37
C LYS A 800 4.03 -10.95 45.75
N ARG A 801 4.35 -12.20 46.07
CA ARG A 801 4.92 -12.60 47.36
C ARG A 801 6.45 -12.49 47.44
N SER A 802 7.10 -12.14 46.36
CA SER A 802 8.55 -12.02 46.24
C SER A 802 9.00 -10.58 46.06
N ARG A 803 10.08 -10.21 46.80
CA ARG A 803 10.64 -8.86 46.75
C ARG A 803 11.34 -8.50 45.43
N LYS A 804 11.99 -9.48 44.81
CA LYS A 804 12.71 -9.33 43.54
C LYS A 804 12.40 -10.49 42.60
N ILE A 805 12.73 -10.33 41.33
CA ILE A 805 12.62 -11.37 40.30
C ILE A 805 14.00 -11.60 39.70
N ILE A 806 14.44 -12.85 39.67
CA ILE A 806 15.69 -13.28 39.04
C ILE A 806 15.34 -14.05 37.77
N PHE A 807 15.87 -13.62 36.63
CA PHE A 807 15.78 -14.37 35.39
C PHE A 807 17.09 -15.14 35.18
N VAL A 808 17.01 -16.47 35.13
CA VAL A 808 18.13 -17.31 34.72
C VAL A 808 18.13 -17.41 33.19
N VAL A 809 18.85 -16.49 32.56
CA VAL A 809 18.84 -16.36 31.10
C VAL A 809 19.77 -17.38 30.45
N THR A 810 19.16 -18.43 29.87
CA THR A 810 19.82 -19.48 29.08
C THR A 810 19.25 -19.52 27.66
N GLU A 811 19.91 -20.24 26.74
CA GLU A 811 19.31 -20.51 25.43
C GLU A 811 17.96 -21.22 25.53
N HIS A 812 17.76 -22.03 26.57
CA HIS A 812 16.52 -22.74 26.81
C HIS A 812 15.39 -21.78 27.22
N LEU A 813 15.70 -20.80 28.09
CA LEU A 813 14.75 -19.78 28.50
C LEU A 813 14.29 -18.90 27.32
N LEU A 814 15.20 -18.54 26.46
CA LEU A 814 14.91 -17.67 25.30
C LEU A 814 14.04 -18.36 24.23
N LYS A 815 14.02 -19.71 24.21
CA LYS A 815 13.22 -20.51 23.28
C LYS A 815 11.89 -21.00 23.86
N ASP A 816 11.64 -20.77 25.16
CA ASP A 816 10.45 -21.27 25.86
C ASP A 816 9.28 -20.27 25.76
N PRO A 817 8.16 -20.65 25.13
CA PRO A 817 7.00 -19.77 24.98
C PRO A 817 6.34 -19.39 26.33
N TRP A 818 6.46 -20.23 27.36
CA TRP A 818 5.92 -19.99 28.69
C TRP A 818 6.72 -18.91 29.40
N CYS A 819 8.03 -19.01 29.38
CA CYS A 819 8.92 -18.01 29.99
C CYS A 819 8.78 -16.62 29.34
N SER A 820 8.49 -16.55 28.04
CA SER A 820 8.11 -15.29 27.35
C SER A 820 6.84 -14.66 27.92
N ARG A 821 5.85 -15.45 28.34
CA ARG A 821 4.62 -14.97 29.01
C ARG A 821 4.87 -14.54 30.44
N CYS A 822 5.70 -15.27 31.19
CA CYS A 822 6.09 -14.92 32.56
C CYS A 822 6.85 -13.58 32.60
N THR A 823 7.71 -13.29 31.63
CA THR A 823 8.38 -11.98 31.50
C THR A 823 7.39 -10.85 31.23
N MET A 824 6.36 -11.10 30.41
CA MET A 824 5.28 -10.15 30.14
C MET A 824 4.41 -9.87 31.38
N LEU A 825 4.11 -10.89 32.18
CA LEU A 825 3.33 -10.78 33.41
C LEU A 825 4.08 -10.04 34.53
N SER A 826 5.36 -10.33 34.70
CA SER A 826 6.21 -9.64 35.67
C SER A 826 6.35 -8.15 35.36
N SER A 827 6.40 -7.77 34.06
CA SER A 827 6.45 -6.37 33.63
C SER A 827 5.13 -5.63 33.87
N LYS A 828 3.97 -6.32 33.81
CA LYS A 828 2.63 -5.73 34.07
C LYS A 828 2.31 -5.57 35.54
N LEU A 829 2.77 -6.50 36.41
CA LEU A 829 2.49 -6.48 37.84
C LEU A 829 3.45 -5.58 38.63
N LEU A 830 4.64 -5.33 38.11
CA LEU A 830 5.60 -4.32 38.62
C LEU A 830 5.26 -2.91 38.13
N ASN A 831 3.95 -2.64 38.00
CA ASN A 831 3.41 -1.35 37.66
C ASN A 831 4.01 -0.25 38.52
N TYR A 832 5.15 0.28 38.18
CA TYR A 832 5.57 1.66 38.47
C TYR A 832 7.02 1.98 38.11
N LYS A 833 7.91 1.01 37.80
CA LYS A 833 9.34 1.34 37.64
C LYS A 833 10.13 0.60 36.55
N LEU A 834 9.48 -0.17 35.67
CA LEU A 834 10.15 -0.80 34.53
C LEU A 834 9.40 -0.49 33.23
N ASN A 835 9.47 0.76 32.82
CA ASN A 835 9.19 1.15 31.44
C ASN A 835 10.30 0.58 30.55
N HIS A 836 10.19 -0.59 29.98
CA HIS A 836 11.05 -1.18 28.93
C HIS A 836 11.39 -2.65 29.17
N ALA A 837 10.43 -3.55 29.19
CA ALA A 837 10.72 -4.97 29.08
C ALA A 837 9.83 -5.62 28.02
N LEU A 838 10.20 -5.42 26.78
CA LEU A 838 9.72 -6.25 25.66
C LEU A 838 10.92 -6.66 24.83
N CYS A 839 11.23 -7.97 24.91
CA CYS A 839 12.37 -8.67 24.31
C CYS A 839 13.67 -8.63 25.10
N LEU A 840 14.05 -9.79 25.61
CA LEU A 840 15.34 -10.11 26.25
C LEU A 840 16.51 -9.96 25.25
N ARG A 841 16.92 -8.73 24.96
CA ARG A 841 18.21 -8.45 24.29
C ARG A 841 19.17 -7.90 25.34
N ARG A 842 20.43 -8.35 25.30
CA ARG A 842 21.51 -8.00 26.24
C ARG A 842 21.69 -6.48 26.43
N GLY A 843 21.21 -5.64 25.54
CA GLY A 843 21.27 -4.17 25.63
C GLY A 843 20.14 -3.51 26.40
N MET A 844 19.14 -4.25 26.88
CA MET A 844 17.97 -3.69 27.56
C MET A 844 18.13 -3.64 29.11
N PHE A 845 19.07 -4.39 29.67
CA PHE A 845 19.36 -4.33 31.08
C PHE A 845 20.54 -3.40 31.33
N LYS A 846 20.44 -2.51 32.32
CA LYS A 846 21.60 -1.78 32.77
C LYS A 846 22.66 -2.79 33.13
N SER A 847 23.92 -2.59 32.73
CA SER A 847 25.03 -3.53 32.99
C SER A 847 25.17 -3.97 34.48
N ARG A 848 24.63 -3.18 35.41
CA ARG A 848 24.57 -3.45 36.84
C ARG A 848 23.51 -4.48 37.27
N CYS A 849 22.55 -4.81 36.38
CA CYS A 849 21.47 -5.78 36.65
C CYS A 849 21.77 -7.17 36.06
N ILE A 850 22.91 -7.35 35.42
CA ILE A 850 23.35 -8.61 34.81
C ILE A 850 24.51 -9.16 35.60
N LEU A 851 24.38 -10.39 36.09
CA LEU A 851 25.44 -11.16 36.71
C LEU A 851 25.74 -12.35 35.79
N ASP A 852 26.95 -12.41 35.24
CA ASP A 852 27.39 -13.53 34.40
C ASP A 852 27.90 -14.69 35.26
N TRP A 853 27.42 -15.91 34.96
CA TRP A 853 27.90 -17.11 35.66
C TRP A 853 29.37 -17.38 35.30
N PRO A 854 30.27 -17.53 36.29
CA PRO A 854 31.68 -17.68 36.02
C PRO A 854 32.02 -19.05 35.42
N ALA A 855 32.86 -19.05 34.39
CA ALA A 855 33.36 -20.27 33.74
C ALA A 855 34.36 -21.08 34.63
N GLN A 856 34.98 -20.44 35.66
CA GLN A 856 35.96 -21.05 36.56
C GLN A 856 35.31 -21.37 37.91
N LYS A 857 35.45 -22.62 38.39
CA LYS A 857 34.84 -23.11 39.65
C LYS A 857 35.26 -22.28 40.87
N GLU A 858 36.49 -21.80 40.92
CA GLU A 858 37.03 -21.02 42.04
C GLU A 858 36.33 -19.63 42.19
N ARG A 859 35.66 -19.12 41.16
CA ARG A 859 34.98 -17.84 41.19
C ARG A 859 33.49 -17.93 41.54
N VAL A 860 32.95 -19.12 41.73
CA VAL A 860 31.53 -19.34 42.07
C VAL A 860 31.20 -18.75 43.44
N SER A 861 32.10 -18.80 44.44
CA SER A 861 31.85 -18.20 45.74
C SER A 861 31.76 -16.68 45.70
N ALA A 862 32.55 -16.02 44.83
CA ALA A 862 32.48 -14.58 44.60
C ALA A 862 31.16 -14.18 43.87
N PHE A 863 30.71 -14.98 42.92
CA PHE A 863 29.41 -14.81 42.27
C PHE A 863 28.25 -14.92 43.29
N HIS A 864 28.29 -15.91 44.17
CA HIS A 864 27.29 -16.05 45.21
C HIS A 864 27.26 -14.86 46.18
N GLN A 865 28.41 -14.28 46.52
CA GLN A 865 28.47 -13.06 47.32
C GLN A 865 27.87 -11.85 46.57
N GLN A 866 28.15 -11.70 45.28
CA GLN A 866 27.56 -10.62 44.45
C GLN A 866 26.05 -10.78 44.36
N LEU A 867 25.55 -11.98 44.14
CA LEU A 867 24.10 -12.26 44.11
C LEU A 867 23.44 -11.92 45.45
N LYS A 868 24.07 -12.30 46.58
CA LYS A 868 23.59 -11.96 47.92
C LYS A 868 23.55 -10.44 48.14
N MET A 869 24.58 -9.70 47.72
CA MET A 869 24.59 -8.23 47.80
C MET A 869 23.51 -7.59 46.95
N ALA A 870 23.30 -8.10 45.72
CA ALA A 870 22.24 -7.60 44.84
C ALA A 870 20.85 -7.87 45.41
N LEU A 871 20.65 -8.97 46.14
CA LEU A 871 19.38 -9.28 46.78
C LEU A 871 19.11 -8.42 48.02
N LYS A 872 20.15 -8.09 48.79
CA LYS A 872 20.05 -7.23 49.98
C LYS A 872 19.94 -5.74 49.71
N SER A 873 20.35 -5.27 48.51
CA SER A 873 20.23 -3.84 48.13
C SER A 873 18.78 -3.41 47.93
N SER A 874 18.40 -2.29 48.52
CA SER A 874 17.05 -1.71 48.32
C SER A 874 16.87 -1.16 46.94
N SER A 875 15.62 -1.14 46.45
CA SER A 875 15.19 -0.80 45.10
C SER A 875 15.26 0.70 44.71
N ASN A 876 16.12 1.50 45.36
CA ASN A 876 16.32 2.90 44.95
C ASN A 876 17.43 2.99 43.91
N MET A 877 17.11 2.67 42.66
CA MET A 877 17.90 3.09 41.51
C MET A 877 16.98 3.87 40.53
N HIS A 878 17.15 5.16 40.54
CA HIS A 878 16.70 6.06 39.43
C HIS A 878 17.44 5.76 38.13
#